data_270016c802582db072f6954fa39eebed
#
_entry.id   270016c802582db072f6954fa39eebed
#
_cell.length_a   1.000
_cell.length_b   1.000
_cell.length_c   1.000
_cell.angle_alpha   90.00
_cell.angle_beta   90.00
_cell.angle_gamma   90.00
#
_symmetry.space_group_name_H-M   'P 1'
#
loop_
_entity.id
_entity.type
_entity.pdbx_description
1 polymer ?
#
loop_
_entity_poly.entity_id
_entity_poly.type
_entity_poly.pdbx_seq_one_letter_code
_entity_poly.pdbx_strand_id
1 'polypeptide(L)'
;MKKSIAVVLMLLLTAAVLSGAGRSGMGLEKSQVRKEAGKQEKESKKTKEEDADRRKERAAEILSSMTLEEKVAQMLMPAFRTWTKGKTALDVTELNKEQKALIKKYPFGGVILFAENLKTADQSRDLIREIQDASLEGFSRAALLIAADQEGGRVSRLAYGTQMPGNMALGASGDPDAARQEAALMGEELSSLGFNLDFAPVMDVNSNPANPVIGLRSFSDDPEAAGALGAAFTKGLHSRGIISALKHFPGHGDTDTDSHTGLPVIDKSLEDLHRCELIPFERGLQEADMVMTAHILYPQIETKTYVSRQDGKKITLPATLSRTIITGILREELGFDGVVITDSMKMSAVAAHFDPMDAVRLAINAGVDMILMPVDLSTKEGIASLENYISGITSMVEKEKISEERVNEAVTRILILKDRYGLLDADSLSLPEDSVGSRTHHEEEWKLALRAVTMLKNRDRVLPLKNREKILIAAADSSQVNSAVYAALKAREEGILPAETEILTRVSSEMTPEEAGKIPKGVDSVIGISAVNSLSALNPSKTDGAGTACLKALFKAAEDKGIRTVLISSQLPYDVAAFPEADAVLCCYNGRGMDEIPEIPEFPESGTKEYGPNLPAALYTAFGGSTPEGKLPVNIPVLLKNHTFGDQILFERGMGLSYD
;
A
#
# COMPACT_ATOMS: atom_id res chain seq x y z
N MET A 1 7.19 19.15 27.43
CA MET A 1 8.07 19.25 28.60
C MET A 1 8.17 17.97 29.45
N LYS A 2 7.12 17.13 29.64
CA LYS A 2 7.20 15.90 30.47
C LYS A 2 7.90 14.69 29.80
N LYS A 3 7.95 14.59 28.47
CA LYS A 3 8.65 13.50 27.75
C LYS A 3 10.19 13.67 27.73
N SER A 4 10.68 14.91 27.82
CA SER A 4 12.13 15.19 27.86
C SER A 4 12.79 14.79 29.18
N ILE A 5 12.04 14.69 30.27
CA ILE A 5 12.58 14.33 31.59
C ILE A 5 12.84 12.81 31.69
N ALA A 6 12.05 11.98 31.03
CA ALA A 6 12.24 10.52 31.07
C ALA A 6 13.50 10.06 30.30
N VAL A 7 13.83 10.73 29.19
CA VAL A 7 15.04 10.42 28.39
C VAL A 7 16.30 10.90 29.13
N VAL A 8 16.24 12.03 29.82
CA VAL A 8 17.36 12.55 30.63
C VAL A 8 17.62 11.67 31.86
N LEU A 9 16.58 11.09 32.49
CA LEU A 9 16.75 10.15 33.60
C LEU A 9 17.37 8.81 33.15
N MET A 10 17.04 8.33 31.93
CA MET A 10 17.62 7.09 31.38
C MET A 10 19.09 7.27 31.00
N LEU A 11 19.50 8.44 30.52
CA LEU A 11 20.90 8.79 30.21
C LEU A 11 21.75 9.02 31.48
N LEU A 12 21.15 9.50 32.57
CA LEU A 12 21.84 9.63 33.86
C LEU A 12 22.07 8.28 34.56
N LEU A 13 21.20 7.29 34.37
CA LEU A 13 21.37 5.92 34.88
C LEU A 13 22.49 5.14 34.17
N THR A 14 22.75 5.40 32.89
CA THR A 14 23.87 4.78 32.16
C THR A 14 25.23 5.39 32.55
N ALA A 15 25.28 6.64 32.95
CA ALA A 15 26.51 7.29 33.43
C ALA A 15 26.90 6.85 34.85
N ALA A 16 25.94 6.51 35.72
CA ALA A 16 26.19 6.04 37.09
C ALA A 16 26.75 4.61 37.18
N VAL A 17 26.54 3.80 36.15
CA VAL A 17 27.06 2.41 36.09
C VAL A 17 28.57 2.37 35.76
N LEU A 18 29.13 3.47 35.25
CA LEU A 18 30.56 3.57 34.91
C LEU A 18 31.45 4.15 36.02
N SER A 19 30.88 4.66 37.11
CA SER A 19 31.62 5.19 38.26
C SER A 19 31.40 4.37 39.53
N GLY A 20 32.11 3.30 39.69
CA GLY A 20 32.20 2.33 40.80
C GLY A 20 31.86 2.79 42.21
N ALA A 21 30.63 3.13 42.54
CA ALA A 21 30.13 3.47 43.89
C ALA A 21 29.18 2.41 44.43
N GLY A 22 29.37 2.05 45.65
CA GLY A 22 28.96 0.95 46.47
C GLY A 22 27.59 0.28 46.31
N ARG A 23 27.58 -1.04 46.49
CA ARG A 23 26.50 -2.03 46.33
C ARG A 23 25.24 -1.85 47.22
N SER A 24 25.20 -0.96 48.18
CA SER A 24 24.05 -0.83 49.09
C SER A 24 23.01 0.23 48.73
N GLY A 25 23.36 1.24 47.90
CA GLY A 25 22.41 2.26 47.42
C GLY A 25 21.58 1.85 46.22
N MET A 26 22.10 0.96 45.35
CA MET A 26 21.47 0.53 44.11
C MET A 26 20.16 -0.30 44.25
N GLY A 27 19.97 -0.93 45.38
CA GLY A 27 18.76 -1.73 45.62
C GLY A 27 17.51 -0.89 45.94
N LEU A 28 17.69 0.22 46.65
CA LEU A 28 16.63 1.16 47.01
C LEU A 28 16.19 2.02 45.83
N GLU A 29 17.14 2.53 44.99
CA GLU A 29 16.85 3.29 43.78
C GLU A 29 16.11 2.44 42.71
N LYS A 30 16.56 1.21 42.46
CA LYS A 30 15.85 0.28 41.57
C LYS A 30 14.44 -0.06 42.05
N SER A 31 14.20 -0.14 43.35
CA SER A 31 12.88 -0.37 43.90
C SER A 31 11.96 0.84 43.78
N GLN A 32 12.48 2.05 43.96
CA GLN A 32 11.73 3.30 43.74
C GLN A 32 11.40 3.53 42.26
N VAL A 33 12.36 3.37 41.37
CA VAL A 33 12.15 3.49 39.89
C VAL A 33 11.10 2.48 39.40
N ARG A 34 11.13 1.22 39.90
CA ARG A 34 10.08 0.22 39.61
C ARG A 34 8.70 0.59 40.16
N LYS A 35 8.64 1.17 41.33
CA LYS A 35 7.36 1.63 41.96
C LYS A 35 6.80 2.84 41.19
N GLU A 36 7.64 3.78 40.79
CA GLU A 36 7.24 4.94 40.01
C GLU A 36 6.79 4.54 38.59
N ALA A 37 7.54 3.66 37.93
CA ALA A 37 7.15 3.09 36.63
C ALA A 37 5.80 2.35 36.71
N GLY A 38 5.61 1.50 37.75
CA GLY A 38 4.34 0.79 37.97
C GLY A 38 3.17 1.72 38.36
N LYS A 39 3.46 2.89 38.97
CA LYS A 39 2.45 3.90 39.24
C LYS A 39 2.07 4.67 37.98
N GLN A 40 3.06 5.05 37.16
CA GLN A 40 2.84 5.71 35.88
C GLN A 40 2.08 4.81 34.90
N GLU A 41 2.39 3.50 34.87
CA GLU A 41 1.68 2.52 34.05
C GLU A 41 0.21 2.38 34.46
N LYS A 42 -0.07 2.33 35.79
CA LYS A 42 -1.44 2.30 36.30
C LYS A 42 -2.21 3.60 36.04
N GLU A 43 -1.57 4.77 36.20
CA GLU A 43 -2.18 6.07 35.87
C GLU A 43 -2.45 6.17 34.38
N SER A 44 -1.52 5.74 33.52
CA SER A 44 -1.70 5.70 32.06
C SER A 44 -2.84 4.77 31.65
N LYS A 45 -2.93 3.57 32.26
CA LYS A 45 -4.02 2.63 32.00
C LYS A 45 -5.38 3.19 32.42
N LYS A 46 -5.46 3.80 33.60
CA LYS A 46 -6.68 4.43 34.10
C LYS A 46 -7.14 5.58 33.19
N THR A 47 -6.21 6.44 32.73
CA THR A 47 -6.53 7.54 31.81
C THR A 47 -7.05 7.01 30.45
N LYS A 48 -6.47 5.91 29.95
CA LYS A 48 -6.95 5.27 28.71
C LYS A 48 -8.36 4.69 28.87
N GLU A 49 -8.67 4.07 30.02
CA GLU A 49 -10.01 3.54 30.31
C GLU A 49 -11.05 4.69 30.42
N GLU A 50 -10.74 5.76 31.16
CA GLU A 50 -11.59 6.95 31.27
C GLU A 50 -11.84 7.62 29.90
N ASP A 51 -10.82 7.71 29.03
CA ASP A 51 -10.97 8.21 27.68
C ASP A 51 -11.83 7.30 26.80
N ALA A 52 -11.69 5.98 26.93
CA ALA A 52 -12.50 5.02 26.19
C ALA A 52 -13.99 5.11 26.59
N ASP A 53 -14.27 5.23 27.89
CA ASP A 53 -15.65 5.35 28.41
C ASP A 53 -16.28 6.67 27.96
N ARG A 54 -15.56 7.79 28.02
CA ARG A 54 -16.02 9.09 27.52
C ARG A 54 -16.38 9.03 26.03
N ARG A 55 -15.56 8.34 25.21
CA ARG A 55 -15.85 8.17 23.78
C ARG A 55 -17.10 7.34 23.54
N LYS A 56 -17.31 6.29 24.33
CA LYS A 56 -18.54 5.47 24.25
C LYS A 56 -19.79 6.30 24.61
N GLU A 57 -19.73 7.11 25.68
CA GLU A 57 -20.82 7.99 26.09
C GLU A 57 -21.14 9.01 24.97
N ARG A 58 -20.14 9.66 24.40
CA ARG A 58 -20.33 10.62 23.30
C ARG A 58 -20.91 9.96 22.05
N ALA A 59 -20.39 8.78 21.67
CA ALA A 59 -20.94 8.02 20.55
C ALA A 59 -22.42 7.63 20.78
N ALA A 60 -22.76 7.20 22.01
CA ALA A 60 -24.13 6.84 22.38
C ALA A 60 -25.09 8.06 22.33
N GLU A 61 -24.64 9.23 22.75
CA GLU A 61 -25.40 10.48 22.67
C GLU A 61 -25.74 10.81 21.19
N ILE A 62 -24.73 10.82 20.31
CA ILE A 62 -24.92 11.08 18.89
C ILE A 62 -25.86 10.02 18.27
N LEU A 63 -25.58 8.72 18.52
CA LEU A 63 -26.35 7.59 18.01
C LEU A 63 -27.83 7.70 18.39
N SER A 64 -28.13 8.09 19.63
CA SER A 64 -29.53 8.21 20.13
C SER A 64 -30.34 9.27 19.43
N SER A 65 -29.68 10.24 18.83
CA SER A 65 -30.32 11.35 18.10
C SER A 65 -30.46 11.09 16.59
N MET A 66 -29.87 10.00 16.09
CA MET A 66 -29.90 9.65 14.66
C MET A 66 -31.15 8.85 14.30
N THR A 67 -31.74 9.18 13.16
CA THR A 67 -32.73 8.33 12.49
C THR A 67 -32.09 7.04 11.98
N LEU A 68 -32.88 6.01 11.70
CA LEU A 68 -32.36 4.76 11.14
C LEU A 68 -31.68 4.98 9.77
N GLU A 69 -32.24 5.88 8.94
CA GLU A 69 -31.67 6.24 7.64
C GLU A 69 -30.29 6.89 7.79
N GLU A 70 -30.12 7.79 8.76
CA GLU A 70 -28.82 8.42 9.07
C GLU A 70 -27.80 7.40 9.61
N LYS A 71 -28.23 6.45 10.46
CA LYS A 71 -27.40 5.35 10.92
C LYS A 71 -26.90 4.47 9.76
N VAL A 72 -27.78 4.13 8.83
CA VAL A 72 -27.45 3.38 7.61
C VAL A 72 -26.47 4.18 6.75
N ALA A 73 -26.68 5.49 6.58
CA ALA A 73 -25.77 6.35 5.82
C ALA A 73 -24.36 6.40 6.42
N GLN A 74 -24.22 6.41 7.77
CA GLN A 74 -22.92 6.35 8.45
C GLN A 74 -22.14 5.04 8.14
N MET A 75 -22.83 3.97 7.79
CA MET A 75 -22.19 2.71 7.38
C MET A 75 -21.71 2.71 5.92
N LEU A 76 -21.90 3.80 5.15
CA LEU A 76 -21.54 3.87 3.74
C LEU A 76 -20.35 4.79 3.50
N MET A 77 -19.46 4.36 2.60
CA MET A 77 -18.32 5.14 2.10
C MET A 77 -18.36 5.18 0.56
N PRO A 78 -19.09 6.14 -0.05
CA PRO A 78 -19.16 6.31 -1.49
C PRO A 78 -17.86 6.89 -2.07
N ALA A 79 -17.76 6.85 -3.42
CA ALA A 79 -16.74 7.53 -4.21
C ALA A 79 -17.38 8.46 -5.23
N PHE A 80 -16.81 9.66 -5.38
CA PHE A 80 -17.20 10.63 -6.42
C PHE A 80 -16.09 10.75 -7.47
N ARG A 81 -15.72 9.64 -8.11
CA ARG A 81 -14.54 9.55 -8.96
C ARG A 81 -14.68 10.32 -10.27
N THR A 82 -15.80 10.10 -10.97
CA THR A 82 -16.11 10.73 -12.24
C THR A 82 -17.56 11.18 -12.29
N TRP A 83 -17.89 12.14 -13.19
CA TRP A 83 -19.25 12.55 -13.49
C TRP A 83 -19.50 12.55 -14.98
N THR A 84 -20.58 11.88 -15.43
CA THR A 84 -20.93 11.76 -16.84
C THR A 84 -21.72 12.96 -17.32
N LYS A 85 -21.15 13.70 -18.27
CA LYS A 85 -21.82 14.80 -18.95
C LYS A 85 -22.07 14.43 -20.42
N GLY A 86 -23.29 14.09 -20.75
CA GLY A 86 -23.65 13.53 -22.06
C GLY A 86 -23.08 12.12 -22.23
N LYS A 87 -22.04 11.95 -23.08
CA LYS A 87 -21.35 10.67 -23.31
C LYS A 87 -19.93 10.65 -22.73
N THR A 88 -19.49 11.73 -22.10
CA THR A 88 -18.12 11.88 -21.59
C THR A 88 -18.13 11.78 -20.07
N ALA A 89 -17.33 10.88 -19.52
CA ALA A 89 -16.98 10.85 -18.12
C ALA A 89 -15.87 11.88 -17.86
N LEU A 90 -16.09 12.80 -16.93
CA LEU A 90 -15.16 13.83 -16.49
C LEU A 90 -14.69 13.52 -15.08
N ASP A 91 -13.44 13.72 -14.81
CA ASP A 91 -12.89 13.62 -13.46
C ASP A 91 -13.56 14.64 -12.53
N VAL A 92 -13.90 14.21 -11.31
CA VAL A 92 -14.49 15.09 -10.30
C VAL A 92 -13.36 15.75 -9.51
N THR A 93 -12.98 16.95 -9.94
CA THR A 93 -11.99 17.80 -9.25
C THR A 93 -12.62 18.89 -8.40
N GLU A 94 -13.93 19.07 -8.51
CA GLU A 94 -14.82 19.90 -7.70
C GLU A 94 -16.19 19.23 -7.64
N LEU A 95 -16.96 19.45 -6.56
CA LEU A 95 -18.30 18.87 -6.44
C LEU A 95 -19.31 19.60 -7.31
N ASN A 96 -20.10 18.85 -8.07
CA ASN A 96 -21.26 19.42 -8.75
C ASN A 96 -22.45 19.58 -7.77
N LYS A 97 -23.52 20.23 -8.25
CA LYS A 97 -24.71 20.55 -7.44
C LYS A 97 -25.40 19.29 -6.89
N GLU A 98 -25.46 18.23 -7.68
CA GLU A 98 -26.09 16.97 -7.33
C GLU A 98 -25.31 16.25 -6.24
N GLN A 99 -23.98 16.21 -6.35
CA GLN A 99 -23.09 15.61 -5.36
C GLN A 99 -23.12 16.36 -4.03
N LYS A 100 -23.08 17.71 -4.06
CA LYS A 100 -23.24 18.54 -2.85
C LYS A 100 -24.56 18.28 -2.15
N ALA A 101 -25.66 18.22 -2.91
CA ALA A 101 -26.99 17.95 -2.35
C ALA A 101 -27.07 16.57 -1.70
N LEU A 102 -26.45 15.55 -2.31
CA LEU A 102 -26.39 14.20 -1.77
C LEU A 102 -25.62 14.13 -0.45
N ILE A 103 -24.42 14.75 -0.40
CA ILE A 103 -23.58 14.79 0.82
C ILE A 103 -24.29 15.54 1.95
N LYS A 104 -24.99 16.64 1.66
CA LYS A 104 -25.79 17.38 2.66
C LYS A 104 -26.96 16.57 3.19
N LYS A 105 -27.56 15.73 2.34
CA LYS A 105 -28.74 14.94 2.71
C LYS A 105 -28.40 13.76 3.62
N TYR A 106 -27.27 13.09 3.36
CA TYR A 106 -26.90 11.85 4.03
C TYR A 106 -25.57 11.99 4.79
N PRO A 107 -25.56 11.75 6.11
CA PRO A 107 -24.34 11.75 6.90
C PRO A 107 -23.53 10.46 6.64
N PHE A 108 -22.83 10.39 5.51
CA PHE A 108 -21.96 9.24 5.21
C PHE A 108 -20.89 9.03 6.27
N GLY A 109 -20.43 7.77 6.42
CA GLY A 109 -19.28 7.46 7.29
C GLY A 109 -18.00 8.10 6.77
N GLY A 110 -17.82 8.10 5.46
CA GLY A 110 -16.66 8.69 4.79
C GLY A 110 -16.83 8.77 3.28
N VAL A 111 -15.77 9.23 2.61
CA VAL A 111 -15.63 9.29 1.14
C VAL A 111 -14.24 8.82 0.77
N ILE A 112 -14.12 8.00 -0.28
CA ILE A 112 -12.81 7.63 -0.87
C ILE A 112 -12.54 8.46 -2.13
N LEU A 113 -11.30 8.94 -2.26
CA LEU A 113 -10.80 9.68 -3.43
C LEU A 113 -9.74 8.87 -4.18
N PHE A 114 -9.65 9.11 -5.48
CA PHE A 114 -8.75 8.43 -6.41
C PHE A 114 -7.88 9.45 -7.17
N ALA A 115 -6.89 8.99 -7.92
CA ALA A 115 -6.00 9.85 -8.70
C ALA A 115 -6.76 10.78 -9.69
N GLU A 116 -7.93 10.36 -10.16
CA GLU A 116 -8.81 11.20 -11.00
C GLU A 116 -9.31 12.45 -10.27
N ASN A 117 -9.44 12.37 -8.93
CA ASN A 117 -9.88 13.49 -8.10
C ASN A 117 -8.74 14.46 -7.74
N LEU A 118 -7.48 14.00 -7.85
CA LEU A 118 -6.31 14.61 -7.21
C LEU A 118 -5.33 15.05 -8.30
N LYS A 119 -5.32 16.35 -8.63
CA LYS A 119 -4.50 16.90 -9.73
C LYS A 119 -3.34 17.77 -9.26
N THR A 120 -3.58 18.58 -8.22
CA THR A 120 -2.57 19.42 -7.56
C THR A 120 -2.89 19.48 -6.07
N ALA A 121 -1.93 19.88 -5.24
CA ALA A 121 -2.12 20.01 -3.80
C ALA A 121 -3.28 20.98 -3.45
N ASP A 122 -3.27 22.19 -4.03
CA ASP A 122 -4.30 23.20 -3.78
C ASP A 122 -5.69 22.71 -4.20
N GLN A 123 -5.82 22.17 -5.43
CA GLN A 123 -7.10 21.66 -5.90
C GLN A 123 -7.61 20.51 -5.02
N SER A 124 -6.74 19.61 -4.58
CA SER A 124 -7.12 18.49 -3.72
C SER A 124 -7.59 18.96 -2.34
N ARG A 125 -6.90 19.93 -1.75
CA ARG A 125 -7.33 20.59 -0.51
C ARG A 125 -8.69 21.24 -0.63
N ASP A 126 -8.92 21.96 -1.74
CA ASP A 126 -10.20 22.64 -1.98
C ASP A 126 -11.33 21.63 -2.15
N LEU A 127 -11.13 20.56 -2.91
CA LEU A 127 -12.12 19.48 -3.06
C LEU A 127 -12.44 18.82 -1.71
N ILE A 128 -11.43 18.48 -0.91
CA ILE A 128 -11.63 17.84 0.40
C ILE A 128 -12.37 18.77 1.35
N ARG A 129 -12.00 20.06 1.37
CA ARG A 129 -12.72 21.06 2.16
C ARG A 129 -14.18 21.16 1.72
N GLU A 130 -14.45 21.25 0.42
CA GLU A 130 -15.79 21.31 -0.14
C GLU A 130 -16.65 20.09 0.24
N ILE A 131 -16.06 18.89 0.27
CA ILE A 131 -16.72 17.67 0.72
C ILE A 131 -17.06 17.73 2.21
N GLN A 132 -16.10 18.16 3.06
CA GLN A 132 -16.32 18.30 4.50
C GLN A 132 -17.36 19.36 4.82
N ASP A 133 -17.28 20.54 4.20
CA ASP A 133 -18.24 21.64 4.39
C ASP A 133 -19.66 21.20 4.02
N ALA A 134 -19.82 20.54 2.87
CA ALA A 134 -21.13 20.02 2.44
C ALA A 134 -21.71 19.00 3.44
N SER A 135 -20.86 18.14 4.03
CA SER A 135 -21.28 17.18 5.05
C SER A 135 -21.68 17.86 6.35
N LEU A 136 -20.89 18.81 6.83
CA LEU A 136 -21.13 19.51 8.09
C LEU A 136 -22.34 20.46 8.01
N GLU A 137 -22.66 21.02 6.84
CA GLU A 137 -23.91 21.76 6.62
C GLU A 137 -25.15 20.87 6.78
N GLY A 138 -25.08 19.57 6.44
CA GLY A 138 -26.18 18.61 6.58
C GLY A 138 -26.21 17.93 7.95
N PHE A 139 -25.05 17.58 8.49
CA PHE A 139 -24.89 16.87 9.74
C PHE A 139 -23.66 17.40 10.49
N SER A 140 -23.85 18.41 11.32
CA SER A 140 -22.77 19.13 12.00
C SER A 140 -22.06 18.35 13.13
N ARG A 141 -22.45 17.09 13.42
CA ARG A 141 -21.99 16.35 14.60
C ARG A 141 -20.76 15.49 14.34
N ALA A 142 -20.45 15.19 13.08
CA ALA A 142 -19.31 14.36 12.73
C ALA A 142 -18.81 14.66 11.32
N ALA A 143 -17.53 14.97 11.20
CA ALA A 143 -16.85 15.06 9.91
C ALA A 143 -16.76 13.69 9.23
N LEU A 144 -16.49 13.69 7.92
CA LEU A 144 -16.28 12.47 7.13
C LEU A 144 -14.90 11.88 7.35
N LEU A 145 -14.81 10.55 7.28
CA LEU A 145 -13.55 9.89 6.95
C LEU A 145 -13.24 10.19 5.49
N ILE A 146 -12.09 10.81 5.21
CA ILE A 146 -11.61 11.07 3.85
C ILE A 146 -10.45 10.12 3.59
N ALA A 147 -10.66 9.18 2.68
CA ALA A 147 -9.78 8.06 2.43
C ALA A 147 -9.10 8.09 1.06
N ALA A 148 -7.90 7.51 0.98
CA ALA A 148 -7.25 7.10 -0.26
C ALA A 148 -6.58 5.73 -0.07
N ASP A 149 -6.19 5.10 -1.20
CA ASP A 149 -5.24 3.99 -1.20
C ASP A 149 -3.84 4.57 -1.49
N GLN A 150 -3.12 4.97 -0.49
CA GLN A 150 -1.75 5.48 -0.61
C GLN A 150 -0.79 4.46 0.03
N GLU A 151 -0.52 3.35 -0.70
CA GLU A 151 0.31 2.24 -0.22
C GLU A 151 1.81 2.50 -0.41
N GLY A 152 2.16 3.49 -1.22
CA GLY A 152 3.50 3.71 -1.76
C GLY A 152 3.81 2.81 -2.97
N GLY A 153 4.85 3.15 -3.71
CA GLY A 153 5.29 2.40 -4.87
C GLY A 153 4.22 2.30 -5.97
N ARG A 154 3.77 1.08 -6.26
CA ARG A 154 2.81 0.82 -7.34
C ARG A 154 1.44 1.46 -7.10
N VAL A 155 1.00 1.53 -5.86
CA VAL A 155 -0.32 2.07 -5.49
C VAL A 155 -0.13 3.40 -4.77
N SER A 156 -0.07 4.48 -5.55
CA SER A 156 0.00 5.86 -5.11
C SER A 156 -1.03 6.68 -5.88
N ARG A 157 -1.73 7.59 -5.18
CA ARG A 157 -2.78 8.44 -5.77
C ARG A 157 -2.31 9.87 -6.00
N LEU A 158 -1.28 10.30 -5.27
CA LEU A 158 -0.73 11.65 -5.35
C LEU A 158 0.42 11.70 -6.37
N ALA A 159 0.11 11.94 -7.65
CA ALA A 159 1.14 12.04 -8.69
C ALA A 159 2.12 13.19 -8.45
N TYR A 160 1.67 14.23 -7.73
CA TYR A 160 2.44 15.43 -7.38
C TYR A 160 3.11 15.36 -6.01
N GLY A 161 2.91 14.27 -5.27
CA GLY A 161 3.58 13.97 -4.01
C GLY A 161 4.76 13.00 -4.19
N THR A 162 5.31 12.54 -3.08
CA THR A 162 6.29 11.46 -3.10
C THR A 162 5.61 10.14 -3.48
N GLN A 163 6.30 9.34 -4.30
CA GLN A 163 5.79 8.04 -4.75
C GLN A 163 6.17 6.91 -3.81
N MET A 164 7.19 7.12 -3.02
CA MET A 164 7.83 6.18 -2.09
C MET A 164 8.27 4.86 -2.74
N PRO A 165 9.24 4.15 -2.17
CA PRO A 165 9.71 2.88 -2.71
C PRO A 165 8.65 1.78 -2.78
N GLY A 166 7.73 1.73 -1.79
CA GLY A 166 6.67 0.74 -1.70
C GLY A 166 7.04 -0.52 -0.92
N ASN A 167 6.02 -1.32 -0.62
CA ASN A 167 6.10 -2.39 0.39
C ASN A 167 7.20 -3.44 0.12
N MET A 168 7.31 -3.95 -1.11
CA MET A 168 8.34 -4.97 -1.41
C MET A 168 9.76 -4.40 -1.32
N ALA A 169 9.95 -3.12 -1.64
CA ALA A 169 11.22 -2.42 -1.44
C ALA A 169 11.53 -2.23 0.05
N LEU A 170 10.52 -1.91 0.87
CA LEU A 170 10.66 -1.90 2.33
C LEU A 170 11.00 -3.29 2.87
N GLY A 171 10.38 -4.34 2.32
CA GLY A 171 10.73 -5.73 2.59
C GLY A 171 12.21 -6.04 2.28
N ALA A 172 12.72 -5.50 1.18
CA ALA A 172 14.13 -5.65 0.81
C ALA A 172 15.08 -4.89 1.74
N SER A 173 14.66 -3.76 2.29
CA SER A 173 15.44 -3.08 3.34
C SER A 173 15.50 -3.89 4.64
N GLY A 174 14.43 -4.69 4.91
CA GLY A 174 14.30 -5.49 6.12
C GLY A 174 14.21 -4.67 7.42
N ASP A 175 13.98 -3.36 7.31
CA ASP A 175 14.03 -2.42 8.43
C ASP A 175 12.64 -1.85 8.77
N PRO A 176 12.07 -2.26 9.92
CA PRO A 176 10.79 -1.69 10.38
C PRO A 176 10.82 -0.17 10.60
N ASP A 177 11.97 0.42 10.92
CA ASP A 177 12.09 1.88 11.04
C ASP A 177 11.97 2.58 9.67
N ALA A 178 12.45 1.95 8.59
CA ALA A 178 12.21 2.44 7.22
C ALA A 178 10.73 2.42 6.86
N ALA A 179 10.01 1.34 7.18
CA ALA A 179 8.57 1.24 6.96
C ALA A 179 7.79 2.30 7.77
N ARG A 180 8.17 2.53 9.03
CA ARG A 180 7.59 3.58 9.86
C ARG A 180 7.87 4.97 9.31
N GLN A 181 9.07 5.22 8.79
CA GLN A 181 9.48 6.51 8.21
C GLN A 181 8.72 6.79 6.91
N GLU A 182 8.64 5.84 5.98
CA GLU A 182 7.88 5.96 4.74
C GLU A 182 6.41 6.31 5.04
N ALA A 183 5.76 5.54 5.91
CA ALA A 183 4.38 5.77 6.30
C ALA A 183 4.17 7.11 7.01
N ALA A 184 5.13 7.58 7.81
CA ALA A 184 5.06 8.89 8.44
C ALA A 184 5.14 10.03 7.42
N LEU A 185 5.99 9.92 6.40
CA LEU A 185 6.08 10.91 5.33
C LEU A 185 4.80 10.95 4.49
N MET A 186 4.29 9.79 4.08
CA MET A 186 3.00 9.70 3.38
C MET A 186 1.84 10.25 4.22
N GLY A 187 1.81 9.91 5.51
CA GLY A 187 0.82 10.44 6.45
C GLY A 187 0.90 11.96 6.62
N GLU A 188 2.09 12.54 6.57
CA GLU A 188 2.28 13.99 6.59
C GLU A 188 1.71 14.65 5.32
N GLU A 189 2.01 14.11 4.14
CA GLU A 189 1.44 14.59 2.88
C GLU A 189 -0.08 14.46 2.86
N LEU A 190 -0.62 13.30 3.23
CA LEU A 190 -2.07 13.08 3.30
C LEU A 190 -2.77 14.04 4.27
N SER A 191 -2.24 14.20 5.49
CA SER A 191 -2.84 15.09 6.48
C SER A 191 -2.81 16.54 6.05
N SER A 192 -1.77 17.00 5.35
CA SER A 192 -1.66 18.35 4.82
C SER A 192 -2.72 18.67 3.75
N LEU A 193 -3.22 17.65 3.06
CA LEU A 193 -4.31 17.76 2.09
C LEU A 193 -5.70 17.66 2.72
N GLY A 194 -5.80 17.17 3.97
CA GLY A 194 -7.07 16.98 4.66
C GLY A 194 -7.59 15.54 4.65
N PHE A 195 -6.80 14.57 4.16
CA PHE A 195 -7.10 13.15 4.39
C PHE A 195 -6.91 12.83 5.87
N ASN A 196 -7.69 11.88 6.36
CA ASN A 196 -7.62 11.39 7.73
C ASN A 196 -7.62 9.85 7.80
N LEU A 197 -7.71 9.16 6.67
CA LEU A 197 -7.70 7.70 6.54
C LEU A 197 -6.86 7.29 5.34
N ASP A 198 -5.98 6.32 5.53
CA ASP A 198 -5.29 5.61 4.46
C ASP A 198 -5.65 4.12 4.49
N PHE A 199 -6.06 3.57 3.35
CA PHE A 199 -6.26 2.13 3.20
C PHE A 199 -4.91 1.43 3.01
N ALA A 200 -4.10 1.48 4.04
CA ALA A 200 -2.78 0.88 4.21
C ALA A 200 -2.56 0.54 5.70
N PRO A 201 -1.64 -0.41 6.00
CA PRO A 201 -0.80 -1.20 5.12
C PRO A 201 -1.48 -2.43 4.52
N VAL A 202 -0.85 -2.97 3.45
CA VAL A 202 -1.17 -4.30 2.91
C VAL A 202 -0.47 -5.35 3.77
N MET A 203 -1.26 -6.23 4.41
CA MET A 203 -0.78 -7.30 5.29
C MET A 203 -0.69 -8.66 4.57
N ASP A 204 -1.00 -8.69 3.28
CA ASP A 204 -0.99 -9.90 2.47
C ASP A 204 0.43 -10.45 2.32
N VAL A 205 0.60 -11.75 2.56
CA VAL A 205 1.87 -12.47 2.39
C VAL A 205 2.00 -12.94 0.94
N ASN A 206 3.08 -12.59 0.22
CA ASN A 206 3.25 -12.98 -1.18
C ASN A 206 3.67 -14.45 -1.32
N SER A 207 2.85 -15.37 -0.80
CA SER A 207 3.12 -16.80 -0.77
C SER A 207 3.05 -17.45 -2.16
N ASN A 208 2.33 -16.83 -3.12
CA ASN A 208 2.24 -17.30 -4.50
C ASN A 208 2.97 -16.33 -5.46
N PRO A 209 4.11 -16.73 -6.06
CA PRO A 209 4.84 -15.92 -7.03
C PRO A 209 4.04 -15.55 -8.29
N ALA A 210 2.98 -16.30 -8.58
CA ALA A 210 2.09 -16.07 -9.73
C ALA A 210 0.92 -15.13 -9.41
N ASN A 211 0.83 -14.61 -8.19
CA ASN A 211 -0.25 -13.72 -7.78
C ASN A 211 -0.26 -12.43 -8.63
N PRO A 212 -1.38 -12.12 -9.35
CA PRO A 212 -1.42 -10.98 -10.27
C PRO A 212 -1.75 -9.65 -9.58
N VAL A 213 -2.19 -9.66 -8.31
CA VAL A 213 -2.78 -8.49 -7.61
C VAL A 213 -1.89 -7.96 -6.52
N ILE A 214 -1.35 -8.84 -5.70
CA ILE A 214 -0.55 -8.47 -4.53
C ILE A 214 0.90 -8.21 -4.95
N GLY A 215 1.68 -9.22 -5.23
CA GLY A 215 3.05 -9.05 -5.74
C GLY A 215 3.83 -7.96 -5.00
N LEU A 216 4.19 -6.88 -5.70
CA LEU A 216 4.93 -5.72 -5.16
C LEU A 216 4.26 -5.00 -3.99
N ARG A 217 2.94 -5.18 -3.82
CA ARG A 217 2.18 -4.57 -2.73
C ARG A 217 2.41 -5.27 -1.39
N SER A 218 2.90 -6.52 -1.40
CA SER A 218 3.32 -7.24 -0.19
C SER A 218 4.73 -6.83 0.23
N PHE A 219 4.99 -6.83 1.52
CA PHE A 219 6.35 -6.65 2.07
C PHE A 219 7.24 -7.87 1.81
N SER A 220 6.70 -9.09 1.91
CA SER A 220 7.50 -10.32 1.85
C SER A 220 6.62 -11.57 1.60
N ASP A 221 7.29 -12.69 1.26
CA ASP A 221 6.72 -14.03 1.36
C ASP A 221 6.91 -14.66 2.76
N ASP A 222 7.53 -13.91 3.68
CA ASP A 222 7.65 -14.27 5.09
C ASP A 222 6.55 -13.58 5.91
N PRO A 223 5.62 -14.32 6.52
CA PRO A 223 4.52 -13.74 7.29
C PRO A 223 5.00 -12.93 8.51
N GLU A 224 6.09 -13.34 9.15
CA GLU A 224 6.65 -12.64 10.30
C GLU A 224 7.25 -11.28 9.92
N ALA A 225 7.99 -11.24 8.81
CA ALA A 225 8.54 -10.00 8.26
C ALA A 225 7.42 -9.07 7.76
N ALA A 226 6.44 -9.60 7.03
CA ALA A 226 5.29 -8.82 6.57
C ALA A 226 4.53 -8.20 7.75
N GLY A 227 4.29 -8.97 8.82
CA GLY A 227 3.64 -8.49 10.03
C GLY A 227 4.42 -7.42 10.76
N ALA A 228 5.74 -7.59 10.91
CA ALA A 228 6.59 -6.61 11.59
C ALA A 228 6.65 -5.27 10.84
N LEU A 229 6.83 -5.31 9.52
CA LEU A 229 6.88 -4.13 8.65
C LEU A 229 5.51 -3.44 8.58
N GLY A 230 4.41 -4.18 8.42
CA GLY A 230 3.07 -3.64 8.41
C GLY A 230 2.68 -2.97 9.73
N ALA A 231 3.02 -3.57 10.88
CA ALA A 231 2.78 -2.95 12.19
C ALA A 231 3.61 -1.66 12.38
N ALA A 232 4.84 -1.62 11.86
CA ALA A 232 5.66 -0.41 11.87
C ALA A 232 5.10 0.68 10.96
N PHE A 233 4.62 0.32 9.78
CA PHE A 233 3.93 1.20 8.83
C PHE A 233 2.69 1.84 9.46
N THR A 234 1.82 1.04 10.11
CA THR A 234 0.68 1.53 10.89
C THR A 234 1.07 2.61 11.90
N LYS A 235 2.15 2.39 12.67
CA LYS A 235 2.66 3.38 13.64
C LYS A 235 3.14 4.66 12.95
N GLY A 236 3.68 4.54 11.74
CA GLY A 236 4.08 5.69 10.92
C GLY A 236 2.88 6.57 10.58
N LEU A 237 1.80 6.02 10.03
CA LEU A 237 0.54 6.72 9.74
C LEU A 237 -0.05 7.39 10.99
N HIS A 238 -0.16 6.63 12.09
CA HIS A 238 -0.69 7.15 13.37
C HIS A 238 0.12 8.31 13.93
N SER A 239 1.43 8.35 13.69
CA SER A 239 2.29 9.46 14.15
C SER A 239 1.93 10.80 13.52
N ARG A 240 1.16 10.78 12.42
CA ARG A 240 0.68 11.95 11.66
C ARG A 240 -0.84 12.13 11.74
N GLY A 241 -1.51 11.39 12.62
CA GLY A 241 -2.96 11.49 12.81
C GLY A 241 -3.78 10.84 11.68
N ILE A 242 -3.19 9.96 10.88
CA ILE A 242 -3.88 9.22 9.83
C ILE A 242 -4.34 7.87 10.38
N ILE A 243 -5.63 7.59 10.21
CA ILE A 243 -6.25 6.29 10.48
C ILE A 243 -5.70 5.26 9.50
N SER A 244 -5.39 4.06 9.99
CA SER A 244 -4.90 2.95 9.17
C SER A 244 -5.97 1.87 8.97
N ALA A 245 -5.92 1.18 7.82
CA ALA A 245 -6.75 0.00 7.56
C ALA A 245 -5.90 -1.17 7.06
N LEU A 246 -5.77 -2.21 7.89
CA LEU A 246 -5.05 -3.43 7.50
C LEU A 246 -5.82 -4.19 6.41
N LYS A 247 -5.17 -4.60 5.32
CA LYS A 247 -5.82 -5.25 4.19
C LYS A 247 -4.97 -6.34 3.55
N HIS A 248 -5.60 -7.36 2.94
CA HIS A 248 -7.04 -7.62 2.76
C HIS A 248 -7.41 -8.89 3.56
N PHE A 249 -8.11 -8.74 4.67
CA PHE A 249 -8.40 -9.84 5.60
C PHE A 249 -9.29 -10.93 4.98
N PRO A 250 -8.98 -12.23 5.18
CA PRO A 250 -7.91 -12.81 5.99
C PRO A 250 -6.57 -13.04 5.28
N GLY A 251 -6.38 -12.55 4.04
CA GLY A 251 -5.15 -12.62 3.25
C GLY A 251 -5.44 -12.87 1.76
N HIS A 252 -4.76 -12.15 0.86
CA HIS A 252 -4.96 -12.20 -0.60
C HIS A 252 -3.72 -12.74 -1.35
N GLY A 253 -2.63 -13.02 -0.64
CA GLY A 253 -1.33 -13.26 -1.28
C GLY A 253 -1.18 -14.62 -2.00
N ASP A 254 -2.03 -15.62 -1.70
CA ASP A 254 -1.96 -16.96 -2.29
C ASP A 254 -2.88 -17.17 -3.51
N THR A 255 -3.60 -16.13 -3.95
CA THR A 255 -4.51 -16.24 -5.09
C THR A 255 -3.76 -16.21 -6.42
N ASP A 256 -4.29 -16.92 -7.42
CA ASP A 256 -3.88 -16.87 -8.83
C ASP A 256 -4.84 -16.06 -9.71
N THR A 257 -5.88 -15.52 -9.10
CA THR A 257 -6.97 -14.79 -9.76
C THR A 257 -7.15 -13.41 -9.14
N ASP A 258 -7.32 -12.40 -10.00
CA ASP A 258 -7.62 -11.02 -9.57
C ASP A 258 -9.10 -10.86 -9.21
N SER A 259 -9.40 -10.45 -7.99
CA SER A 259 -10.77 -10.17 -7.50
C SER A 259 -11.49 -9.03 -8.23
N HIS A 260 -10.77 -8.17 -8.95
CA HIS A 260 -11.38 -7.17 -9.83
C HIS A 260 -11.99 -7.78 -11.10
N THR A 261 -11.49 -8.90 -11.56
CA THR A 261 -11.89 -9.54 -12.83
C THR A 261 -12.54 -10.91 -12.67
N GLY A 262 -12.37 -11.59 -11.51
CA GLY A 262 -12.88 -12.89 -11.23
C GLY A 262 -13.18 -13.13 -9.76
N LEU A 263 -13.48 -14.37 -9.40
CA LEU A 263 -13.76 -14.80 -8.02
C LEU A 263 -12.61 -15.70 -7.53
N PRO A 264 -11.64 -15.12 -6.79
CA PRO A 264 -10.49 -15.87 -6.32
C PRO A 264 -10.86 -16.89 -5.23
N VAL A 265 -10.09 -17.98 -5.18
CA VAL A 265 -10.26 -19.07 -4.23
C VAL A 265 -8.95 -19.36 -3.53
N ILE A 266 -8.97 -19.51 -2.21
CA ILE A 266 -7.87 -20.02 -1.41
C ILE A 266 -8.36 -21.31 -0.74
N ASP A 267 -7.86 -22.45 -1.21
CA ASP A 267 -8.24 -23.77 -0.73
C ASP A 267 -7.30 -24.24 0.40
N LYS A 268 -7.30 -23.48 1.51
CA LYS A 268 -6.52 -23.74 2.72
C LYS A 268 -7.41 -23.97 3.93
N SER A 269 -6.94 -24.81 4.85
CA SER A 269 -7.57 -24.97 6.17
C SER A 269 -7.32 -23.75 7.06
N LEU A 270 -8.12 -23.60 8.12
CA LEU A 270 -7.88 -22.54 9.12
C LEU A 270 -6.50 -22.68 9.78
N GLU A 271 -6.04 -23.92 10.01
CA GLU A 271 -4.70 -24.20 10.56
C GLU A 271 -3.59 -23.69 9.62
N ASP A 272 -3.76 -23.82 8.30
CA ASP A 272 -2.81 -23.29 7.33
C ASP A 272 -2.82 -21.76 7.28
N LEU A 273 -4.00 -21.12 7.41
CA LEU A 273 -4.10 -19.67 7.52
C LEU A 273 -3.36 -19.15 8.77
N HIS A 274 -3.47 -19.81 9.91
CA HIS A 274 -2.72 -19.44 11.13
C HIS A 274 -1.20 -19.59 10.98
N ARG A 275 -0.73 -20.42 10.06
CA ARG A 275 0.70 -20.58 9.78
C ARG A 275 1.26 -19.53 8.83
N CYS A 276 0.40 -18.80 8.12
CA CYS A 276 0.82 -17.87 7.09
C CYS A 276 -0.03 -16.58 7.08
N GLU A 277 -1.22 -16.62 6.50
CA GLU A 277 -2.00 -15.43 6.16
C GLU A 277 -2.44 -14.60 7.38
N LEU A 278 -2.74 -15.23 8.51
CA LEU A 278 -3.20 -14.55 9.72
C LEU A 278 -2.08 -13.94 10.57
N ILE A 279 -0.85 -14.43 10.47
CA ILE A 279 0.30 -13.93 11.27
C ILE A 279 0.48 -12.41 11.15
N PRO A 280 0.50 -11.80 9.93
CA PRO A 280 0.63 -10.34 9.82
C PRO A 280 -0.51 -9.60 10.51
N PHE A 281 -1.75 -10.09 10.39
CA PHE A 281 -2.90 -9.49 11.06
C PHE A 281 -2.79 -9.59 12.57
N GLU A 282 -2.46 -10.76 13.13
CA GLU A 282 -2.25 -10.94 14.59
C GLU A 282 -1.25 -9.94 15.16
N ARG A 283 -0.17 -9.63 14.40
CA ARG A 283 0.81 -8.63 14.79
C ARG A 283 0.30 -7.19 14.67
N GLY A 284 -0.50 -6.90 13.64
CA GLY A 284 -0.98 -5.55 13.33
C GLY A 284 -2.21 -5.13 14.10
N LEU A 285 -3.10 -6.06 14.50
CA LEU A 285 -4.42 -5.75 15.07
C LEU A 285 -4.38 -4.94 16.37
N GLN A 286 -3.32 -5.04 17.17
CA GLN A 286 -3.19 -4.27 18.40
C GLN A 286 -3.05 -2.76 18.17
N GLU A 287 -2.55 -2.37 17.01
CA GLU A 287 -2.37 -0.97 16.62
C GLU A 287 -3.43 -0.52 15.60
N ALA A 288 -4.17 -1.46 14.98
CA ALA A 288 -5.08 -1.18 13.89
C ALA A 288 -6.33 -0.42 14.32
N ASP A 289 -6.75 0.55 13.53
CA ASP A 289 -8.04 1.23 13.66
C ASP A 289 -9.13 0.53 12.86
N MET A 290 -8.78 0.09 11.65
CA MET A 290 -9.69 -0.54 10.71
C MET A 290 -9.07 -1.81 10.11
N VAL A 291 -9.95 -2.70 9.64
CA VAL A 291 -9.59 -3.86 8.81
C VAL A 291 -10.47 -3.87 7.58
N MET A 292 -9.84 -3.96 6.39
CA MET A 292 -10.53 -4.13 5.11
C MET A 292 -10.58 -5.61 4.75
N THR A 293 -11.78 -6.09 4.38
CA THR A 293 -12.02 -7.50 4.06
C THR A 293 -11.73 -7.83 2.59
N ALA A 294 -11.36 -9.08 2.31
CA ALA A 294 -11.12 -9.58 0.96
C ALA A 294 -12.36 -10.23 0.33
N HIS A 295 -12.53 -10.07 -0.98
CA HIS A 295 -13.57 -10.77 -1.75
C HIS A 295 -13.09 -12.13 -2.28
N ILE A 296 -12.73 -13.04 -1.36
CA ILE A 296 -12.08 -14.34 -1.64
C ILE A 296 -12.90 -15.47 -1.04
N LEU A 297 -13.02 -16.58 -1.75
CA LEU A 297 -13.63 -17.81 -1.26
C LEU A 297 -12.61 -18.63 -0.46
N TYR A 298 -13.06 -19.12 0.70
CA TYR A 298 -12.31 -20.04 1.56
C TYR A 298 -13.17 -21.29 1.83
N PRO A 299 -13.27 -22.23 0.86
CA PRO A 299 -14.25 -23.31 0.91
C PRO A 299 -14.02 -24.33 2.04
N GLN A 300 -12.81 -24.41 2.60
CA GLN A 300 -12.52 -25.22 3.78
C GLN A 300 -12.97 -24.59 5.11
N ILE A 301 -13.27 -23.27 5.12
CA ILE A 301 -13.64 -22.51 6.32
C ILE A 301 -15.11 -22.10 6.27
N GLU A 302 -15.56 -21.54 5.15
CA GLU A 302 -16.96 -21.12 4.95
C GLU A 302 -17.71 -22.19 4.16
N THR A 303 -18.75 -22.75 4.77
CA THR A 303 -19.58 -23.82 4.17
C THR A 303 -20.92 -23.33 3.63
N LYS A 304 -21.34 -22.10 3.98
CA LYS A 304 -22.57 -21.52 3.45
C LYS A 304 -22.40 -21.19 1.99
N THR A 305 -23.42 -21.52 1.20
CA THR A 305 -23.41 -21.29 -0.24
C THR A 305 -24.48 -20.32 -0.70
N TYR A 306 -24.19 -19.65 -1.82
CA TYR A 306 -25.09 -18.77 -2.54
C TYR A 306 -25.19 -19.22 -4.01
N VAL A 307 -26.33 -18.99 -4.66
CA VAL A 307 -26.47 -19.25 -6.10
C VAL A 307 -26.00 -18.02 -6.87
N SER A 308 -24.88 -18.16 -7.55
CA SER A 308 -24.27 -17.09 -8.35
C SER A 308 -25.23 -16.60 -9.44
N ARG A 309 -25.41 -15.26 -9.53
CA ARG A 309 -26.20 -14.64 -10.61
C ARG A 309 -25.54 -14.77 -11.97
N GLN A 310 -24.21 -14.89 -12.02
CA GLN A 310 -23.44 -14.94 -13.26
C GLN A 310 -23.68 -16.22 -14.04
N ASP A 311 -23.74 -17.38 -13.36
CA ASP A 311 -23.78 -18.69 -14.03
C ASP A 311 -24.73 -19.72 -13.40
N GLY A 312 -25.46 -19.32 -12.35
CA GLY A 312 -26.40 -20.19 -11.64
C GLY A 312 -25.78 -21.28 -10.78
N LYS A 313 -24.44 -21.31 -10.64
CA LYS A 313 -23.76 -22.31 -9.82
C LYS A 313 -23.81 -21.93 -8.34
N LYS A 314 -23.72 -22.93 -7.48
CA LYS A 314 -23.50 -22.73 -6.06
C LYS A 314 -22.02 -22.40 -5.79
N ILE A 315 -21.78 -21.28 -5.14
CA ILE A 315 -20.47 -20.85 -4.66
C ILE A 315 -20.52 -20.67 -3.14
N THR A 316 -19.43 -20.83 -2.44
CA THR A 316 -19.33 -20.45 -1.02
C THR A 316 -19.38 -18.93 -0.87
N LEU A 317 -19.70 -18.42 0.34
CA LEU A 317 -19.64 -17.00 0.58
C LEU A 317 -18.18 -16.53 0.63
N PRO A 318 -17.82 -15.41 -0.03
CA PRO A 318 -16.50 -14.80 0.14
C PRO A 318 -16.31 -14.26 1.55
N ALA A 319 -15.06 -14.08 1.98
CA ALA A 319 -14.73 -13.63 3.33
C ALA A 319 -15.54 -12.41 3.78
N THR A 320 -15.68 -11.40 2.93
CA THR A 320 -16.51 -10.19 3.18
C THR A 320 -17.95 -10.51 3.59
N LEU A 321 -18.54 -11.60 3.09
CA LEU A 321 -19.94 -11.98 3.34
C LEU A 321 -20.07 -13.12 4.36
N SER A 322 -18.96 -13.61 4.90
CA SER A 322 -18.88 -14.76 5.79
C SER A 322 -18.88 -14.37 7.26
N ARG A 323 -19.93 -14.70 8.00
CA ARG A 323 -19.95 -14.55 9.47
C ARG A 323 -18.89 -15.40 10.14
N THR A 324 -18.59 -16.58 9.60
CA THR A 324 -17.55 -17.49 10.12
C THR A 324 -16.20 -16.77 10.12
N ILE A 325 -15.89 -16.02 9.04
CA ILE A 325 -14.59 -15.36 8.90
C ILE A 325 -14.59 -14.02 9.66
N ILE A 326 -15.60 -13.15 9.45
CA ILE A 326 -15.57 -11.80 10.05
C ILE A 326 -15.89 -11.84 11.54
N THR A 327 -16.97 -12.48 11.94
CA THR A 327 -17.30 -12.58 13.37
C THR A 327 -16.45 -13.64 14.05
N GLY A 328 -16.40 -14.87 13.51
CA GLY A 328 -15.74 -16.00 14.17
C GLY A 328 -14.23 -15.80 14.29
N ILE A 329 -13.54 -15.54 13.18
CA ILE A 329 -12.07 -15.42 13.22
C ILE A 329 -11.65 -14.02 13.65
N LEU A 330 -12.07 -12.95 12.95
CA LEU A 330 -11.53 -11.61 13.20
C LEU A 330 -11.99 -11.05 14.55
N ARG A 331 -13.30 -11.16 14.90
CA ARG A 331 -13.84 -10.58 16.14
C ARG A 331 -13.62 -11.46 17.36
N GLU A 332 -14.03 -12.75 17.29
CA GLU A 332 -14.09 -13.63 18.46
C GLU A 332 -12.74 -14.28 18.75
N GLU A 333 -12.02 -14.75 17.73
CA GLU A 333 -10.74 -15.45 17.90
C GLU A 333 -9.56 -14.47 18.01
N LEU A 334 -9.42 -13.51 17.04
CA LEU A 334 -8.33 -12.53 17.03
C LEU A 334 -8.62 -11.30 17.90
N GLY A 335 -9.86 -11.14 18.40
CA GLY A 335 -10.23 -10.10 19.36
C GLY A 335 -10.28 -8.69 18.81
N PHE A 336 -10.45 -8.48 17.49
CA PHE A 336 -10.51 -7.15 16.89
C PHE A 336 -11.85 -6.46 17.16
N ASP A 337 -11.83 -5.29 17.82
CA ASP A 337 -13.02 -4.48 18.11
C ASP A 337 -13.06 -3.13 17.37
N GLY A 338 -12.13 -2.87 16.45
CA GLY A 338 -12.14 -1.70 15.58
C GLY A 338 -13.16 -1.80 14.43
N VAL A 339 -13.11 -0.85 13.49
CA VAL A 339 -14.04 -0.78 12.36
C VAL A 339 -13.65 -1.79 11.27
N VAL A 340 -14.60 -2.60 10.81
CA VAL A 340 -14.44 -3.48 9.66
C VAL A 340 -15.11 -2.87 8.44
N ILE A 341 -14.35 -2.66 7.35
CA ILE A 341 -14.83 -2.14 6.07
C ILE A 341 -14.70 -3.19 4.99
N THR A 342 -15.64 -3.24 4.03
CA THR A 342 -15.48 -4.08 2.84
C THR A 342 -14.39 -3.53 1.93
N ASP A 343 -13.79 -4.36 1.08
CA ASP A 343 -13.26 -3.89 -0.19
C ASP A 343 -14.40 -3.41 -1.09
N SER A 344 -14.08 -2.79 -2.24
CA SER A 344 -15.11 -2.19 -3.12
C SER A 344 -16.19 -3.19 -3.53
N MET A 345 -17.45 -2.92 -3.16
CA MET A 345 -18.58 -3.77 -3.54
C MET A 345 -18.89 -3.75 -5.04
N LYS A 346 -18.21 -2.89 -5.81
CA LYS A 346 -18.27 -2.85 -7.29
C LYS A 346 -17.34 -3.87 -7.95
N MET A 347 -16.44 -4.52 -7.20
CA MET A 347 -15.52 -5.52 -7.75
C MET A 347 -16.30 -6.75 -8.26
N SER A 348 -15.81 -7.31 -9.37
CA SER A 348 -16.47 -8.42 -10.08
C SER A 348 -16.72 -9.64 -9.18
N ALA A 349 -15.82 -9.93 -8.27
CA ALA A 349 -15.97 -11.02 -7.30
C ALA A 349 -17.27 -10.98 -6.48
N VAL A 350 -17.83 -9.79 -6.24
CA VAL A 350 -19.12 -9.62 -5.58
C VAL A 350 -20.21 -9.20 -6.57
N ALA A 351 -19.96 -8.14 -7.35
CA ALA A 351 -20.98 -7.52 -8.20
C ALA A 351 -21.54 -8.45 -9.29
N ALA A 352 -20.72 -9.37 -9.83
CA ALA A 352 -21.16 -10.33 -10.83
C ALA A 352 -21.95 -11.50 -10.23
N HIS A 353 -21.63 -11.90 -9.01
CA HIS A 353 -22.14 -13.14 -8.42
C HIS A 353 -23.34 -12.95 -7.48
N PHE A 354 -23.44 -11.78 -6.80
CA PHE A 354 -24.43 -11.54 -5.76
C PHE A 354 -25.44 -10.45 -6.18
N ASP A 355 -26.67 -10.58 -5.69
CA ASP A 355 -27.59 -9.44 -5.69
C ASP A 355 -27.07 -8.36 -4.75
N PRO A 356 -27.05 -7.05 -5.14
CA PRO A 356 -26.48 -5.99 -4.31
C PRO A 356 -27.12 -5.88 -2.92
N MET A 357 -28.44 -6.11 -2.83
CA MET A 357 -29.16 -6.05 -1.55
C MET A 357 -28.90 -7.29 -0.68
N ASP A 358 -28.73 -8.47 -1.30
CA ASP A 358 -28.30 -9.66 -0.57
C ASP A 358 -26.83 -9.54 -0.12
N ALA A 359 -25.94 -9.02 -0.97
CA ALA A 359 -24.53 -8.82 -0.62
C ALA A 359 -24.39 -7.91 0.60
N VAL A 360 -25.05 -6.74 0.63
CA VAL A 360 -24.95 -5.82 1.78
C VAL A 360 -25.58 -6.43 3.04
N ARG A 361 -26.71 -7.11 2.92
CA ARG A 361 -27.33 -7.82 4.06
C ARG A 361 -26.40 -8.88 4.64
N LEU A 362 -25.76 -9.67 3.80
CA LEU A 362 -24.81 -10.70 4.22
C LEU A 362 -23.58 -10.06 4.88
N ALA A 363 -23.01 -8.99 4.29
CA ALA A 363 -21.84 -8.30 4.85
C ALA A 363 -22.15 -7.71 6.25
N ILE A 364 -23.24 -6.97 6.40
CA ILE A 364 -23.64 -6.40 7.70
C ILE A 364 -23.86 -7.50 8.74
N ASN A 365 -24.58 -8.57 8.38
CA ASN A 365 -24.83 -9.71 9.25
C ASN A 365 -23.56 -10.56 9.52
N ALA A 366 -22.54 -10.48 8.67
CA ALA A 366 -21.25 -11.08 8.91
C ALA A 366 -20.41 -10.32 9.96
N GLY A 367 -20.74 -9.07 10.26
CA GLY A 367 -20.00 -8.24 11.23
C GLY A 367 -19.25 -7.06 10.63
N VAL A 368 -19.48 -6.76 9.33
CA VAL A 368 -18.92 -5.57 8.65
C VAL A 368 -19.63 -4.31 9.14
N ASP A 369 -18.87 -3.24 9.39
CA ASP A 369 -19.37 -1.96 9.89
C ASP A 369 -19.52 -0.91 8.78
N MET A 370 -18.65 -0.94 7.76
CA MET A 370 -18.69 0.01 6.65
C MET A 370 -18.70 -0.68 5.29
N ILE A 371 -19.42 -0.12 4.34
CA ILE A 371 -19.56 -0.61 2.97
C ILE A 371 -18.88 0.37 2.02
N LEU A 372 -17.79 -0.07 1.39
CA LEU A 372 -17.02 0.74 0.46
C LEU A 372 -17.62 0.69 -0.95
N MET A 373 -17.82 1.85 -1.55
CA MET A 373 -18.30 2.01 -2.94
C MET A 373 -19.52 1.15 -3.27
N PRO A 374 -20.65 1.33 -2.53
CA PRO A 374 -21.82 0.46 -2.67
C PRO A 374 -22.45 0.50 -4.07
N VAL A 375 -22.40 1.68 -4.73
CA VAL A 375 -22.94 1.92 -6.07
C VAL A 375 -22.05 2.88 -6.86
N ASP A 376 -22.27 2.98 -8.17
CA ASP A 376 -21.62 3.98 -9.02
C ASP A 376 -22.34 5.32 -8.94
N LEU A 377 -21.61 6.40 -8.60
CA LEU A 377 -22.13 7.76 -8.48
C LEU A 377 -21.74 8.68 -9.64
N SER A 378 -21.42 8.11 -10.79
CA SER A 378 -21.00 8.88 -11.97
C SER A 378 -22.15 9.55 -12.72
N THR A 379 -23.40 9.34 -12.33
CA THR A 379 -24.62 9.88 -12.97
C THR A 379 -25.71 10.22 -11.95
N LYS A 380 -26.77 10.90 -12.39
CA LYS A 380 -27.98 11.14 -11.57
C LYS A 380 -28.71 9.85 -11.22
N GLU A 381 -28.71 8.88 -12.14
CA GLU A 381 -29.30 7.56 -11.92
C GLU A 381 -28.51 6.79 -10.85
N GLY A 382 -27.20 7.00 -10.79
CA GLY A 382 -26.34 6.48 -9.71
C GLY A 382 -26.72 7.05 -8.35
N ILE A 383 -26.97 8.36 -8.26
CA ILE A 383 -27.47 9.00 -7.03
C ILE A 383 -28.80 8.37 -6.59
N ALA A 384 -29.78 8.25 -7.51
CA ALA A 384 -31.07 7.61 -7.21
C ALA A 384 -30.87 6.13 -6.78
N SER A 385 -29.91 5.44 -7.38
CA SER A 385 -29.56 4.06 -6.98
C SER A 385 -29.02 4.00 -5.55
N LEU A 386 -28.20 4.96 -5.12
CA LEU A 386 -27.72 5.04 -3.74
C LEU A 386 -28.86 5.34 -2.76
N GLU A 387 -29.76 6.25 -3.09
CA GLU A 387 -30.95 6.53 -2.27
C GLU A 387 -31.84 5.28 -2.10
N ASN A 388 -32.05 4.53 -3.19
CA ASN A 388 -32.76 3.24 -3.14
C ASN A 388 -31.99 2.19 -2.32
N TYR A 389 -30.68 2.20 -2.38
CA TYR A 389 -29.82 1.29 -1.59
C TYR A 389 -29.95 1.57 -0.09
N ILE A 390 -29.91 2.84 0.33
CA ILE A 390 -30.11 3.27 1.72
C ILE A 390 -31.51 2.86 2.19
N SER A 391 -32.55 3.21 1.42
CA SER A 391 -33.95 2.84 1.74
C SER A 391 -34.17 1.34 1.80
N GLY A 392 -33.48 0.58 0.93
CA GLY A 392 -33.50 -0.88 0.93
C GLY A 392 -32.91 -1.49 2.20
N ILE A 393 -31.76 -0.98 2.68
CA ILE A 393 -31.15 -1.42 3.95
C ILE A 393 -32.06 -1.05 5.13
N THR A 394 -32.58 0.19 5.18
CA THR A 394 -33.54 0.64 6.19
C THR A 394 -34.74 -0.29 6.27
N SER A 395 -35.34 -0.64 5.10
CA SER A 395 -36.45 -1.59 5.03
C SER A 395 -36.04 -3.03 5.49
N MET A 396 -34.80 -3.44 5.32
CA MET A 396 -34.35 -4.73 5.85
C MET A 396 -34.23 -4.72 7.36
N VAL A 397 -33.86 -3.58 7.97
CA VAL A 397 -33.85 -3.43 9.42
C VAL A 397 -35.26 -3.44 9.98
N GLU A 398 -36.19 -2.65 9.39
CA GLU A 398 -37.60 -2.63 9.79
C GLU A 398 -38.28 -4.01 9.68
N LYS A 399 -37.82 -4.86 8.75
CA LYS A 399 -38.30 -6.24 8.56
C LYS A 399 -37.46 -7.30 9.28
N GLU A 400 -36.61 -6.89 10.22
CA GLU A 400 -35.76 -7.75 11.05
C GLU A 400 -34.81 -8.71 10.25
N LYS A 401 -34.52 -8.40 8.97
CA LYS A 401 -33.51 -9.12 8.17
C LYS A 401 -32.08 -8.73 8.54
N ILE A 402 -31.93 -7.53 9.09
CA ILE A 402 -30.73 -7.00 9.76
C ILE A 402 -31.23 -6.50 11.12
N SER A 403 -30.60 -6.85 12.23
CA SER A 403 -31.02 -6.33 13.52
C SER A 403 -30.61 -4.86 13.67
N GLU A 404 -31.46 -4.03 14.29
CA GLU A 404 -31.12 -2.64 14.59
C GLU A 404 -29.92 -2.57 15.56
N GLU A 405 -29.79 -3.54 16.46
CA GLU A 405 -28.64 -3.66 17.36
C GLU A 405 -27.33 -3.76 16.54
N ARG A 406 -27.30 -4.58 15.47
CA ARG A 406 -26.12 -4.70 14.59
C ARG A 406 -25.75 -3.38 13.91
N VAL A 407 -26.77 -2.61 13.46
CA VAL A 407 -26.56 -1.27 12.89
C VAL A 407 -26.01 -0.32 13.96
N ASN A 408 -26.59 -0.33 15.16
CA ASN A 408 -26.14 0.49 16.29
C ASN A 408 -24.69 0.17 16.70
N GLU A 409 -24.29 -1.11 16.73
CA GLU A 409 -22.91 -1.52 16.97
C GLU A 409 -21.94 -0.96 15.93
N ALA A 410 -22.31 -1.07 14.63
CA ALA A 410 -21.48 -0.54 13.53
C ALA A 410 -21.26 0.97 13.67
N VAL A 411 -22.35 1.70 13.83
CA VAL A 411 -22.28 3.17 13.95
C VAL A 411 -21.54 3.58 15.21
N THR A 412 -21.70 2.86 16.33
CA THR A 412 -20.96 3.13 17.55
C THR A 412 -19.44 3.00 17.33
N ARG A 413 -18.97 1.94 16.66
CA ARG A 413 -17.53 1.79 16.32
C ARG A 413 -17.03 2.92 15.43
N ILE A 414 -17.81 3.30 14.41
CA ILE A 414 -17.48 4.40 13.51
C ILE A 414 -17.37 5.73 14.27
N LEU A 415 -18.32 6.04 15.15
CA LEU A 415 -18.33 7.26 15.96
C LEU A 415 -17.17 7.30 16.96
N ILE A 416 -16.86 6.18 17.64
CA ILE A 416 -15.70 6.05 18.54
C ILE A 416 -14.39 6.28 17.77
N LEU A 417 -14.27 5.72 16.57
CA LEU A 417 -13.12 5.96 15.69
C LEU A 417 -13.01 7.44 15.33
N LYS A 418 -14.09 8.06 14.89
CA LYS A 418 -14.14 9.50 14.57
C LYS A 418 -13.78 10.37 15.79
N ASP A 419 -14.29 10.06 16.99
CA ASP A 419 -13.93 10.78 18.21
C ASP A 419 -12.44 10.65 18.57
N ARG A 420 -11.85 9.46 18.38
CA ARG A 420 -10.42 9.22 18.62
C ARG A 420 -9.52 10.16 17.81
N TYR A 421 -9.94 10.49 16.59
CA TYR A 421 -9.20 11.35 15.65
C TYR A 421 -9.74 12.80 15.58
N GLY A 422 -10.60 13.20 16.54
CA GLY A 422 -11.10 14.58 16.65
C GLY A 422 -12.14 14.97 15.60
N LEU A 423 -12.69 14.00 14.85
CA LEU A 423 -13.64 14.24 13.75
C LEU A 423 -15.09 14.51 14.24
N LEU A 424 -15.34 14.45 15.55
CA LEU A 424 -16.61 14.87 16.15
C LEU A 424 -16.61 16.35 16.57
N ASP A 425 -15.48 17.03 16.45
CA ASP A 425 -15.32 18.47 16.77
C ASP A 425 -15.07 19.26 15.48
N ALA A 426 -16.14 19.76 14.86
CA ALA A 426 -16.10 20.45 13.56
C ALA A 426 -15.11 21.63 13.52
N ASP A 427 -14.91 22.30 14.67
CA ASP A 427 -13.99 23.47 14.79
C ASP A 427 -12.49 23.04 14.80
N SER A 428 -12.19 21.74 14.88
CA SER A 428 -10.81 21.22 14.99
C SER A 428 -10.16 20.85 13.65
N LEU A 429 -10.84 21.01 12.53
CA LEU A 429 -10.37 20.62 11.18
C LEU A 429 -9.36 21.64 10.60
N SER A 430 -8.34 22.03 11.35
CA SER A 430 -7.24 22.84 10.83
C SER A 430 -6.23 21.96 10.10
N LEU A 431 -5.92 22.30 8.83
CA LEU A 431 -4.92 21.56 8.06
C LEU A 431 -3.51 22.01 8.46
N PRO A 432 -2.54 21.07 8.52
CA PRO A 432 -1.13 21.39 8.61
C PRO A 432 -0.64 22.22 7.40
N GLU A 433 0.56 22.78 7.52
CA GLU A 433 1.26 23.41 6.40
C GLU A 433 1.49 22.38 5.28
N ASP A 434 1.46 22.83 4.03
CA ASP A 434 1.67 21.98 2.87
C ASP A 434 3.09 21.42 2.83
N SER A 435 3.20 20.11 2.80
CA SER A 435 4.47 19.38 2.72
C SER A 435 4.57 18.45 1.52
N VAL A 436 3.52 18.41 0.69
CA VAL A 436 3.38 17.42 -0.40
C VAL A 436 4.47 17.64 -1.44
N GLY A 437 5.22 16.55 -1.73
CA GLY A 437 6.30 16.57 -2.71
C GLY A 437 7.42 17.54 -2.34
N SER A 438 7.60 17.85 -1.05
CA SER A 438 8.67 18.76 -0.62
C SER A 438 10.05 18.16 -0.93
N ARG A 439 11.04 19.02 -1.14
CA ARG A 439 12.43 18.59 -1.37
C ARG A 439 12.93 17.61 -0.29
N THR A 440 12.63 17.91 0.97
CA THR A 440 13.02 17.05 2.10
C THR A 440 12.40 15.66 1.99
N HIS A 441 11.13 15.58 1.58
CA HIS A 441 10.45 14.30 1.39
C HIS A 441 11.06 13.50 0.24
N HIS A 442 11.39 14.13 -0.90
CA HIS A 442 12.09 13.48 -2.00
C HIS A 442 13.51 13.03 -1.63
N GLU A 443 14.24 13.79 -0.79
CA GLU A 443 15.55 13.37 -0.28
C GLU A 443 15.45 12.12 0.60
N GLU A 444 14.43 12.03 1.46
CA GLU A 444 14.20 10.83 2.29
C GLU A 444 13.70 9.65 1.44
N GLU A 445 12.78 9.87 0.50
CA GLU A 445 12.34 8.90 -0.49
C GLU A 445 13.51 8.26 -1.25
N TRP A 446 14.46 9.10 -1.70
CA TRP A 446 15.69 8.65 -2.36
C TRP A 446 16.55 7.75 -1.46
N LYS A 447 16.74 8.13 -0.18
CA LYS A 447 17.51 7.33 0.78
C LYS A 447 16.85 5.98 1.03
N LEU A 448 15.52 5.94 1.17
CA LEU A 448 14.77 4.71 1.34
C LEU A 448 14.90 3.80 0.10
N ALA A 449 14.83 4.38 -1.11
CA ALA A 449 15.01 3.64 -2.36
C ALA A 449 16.41 3.02 -2.50
N LEU A 450 17.46 3.76 -2.14
CA LEU A 450 18.84 3.25 -2.16
C LEU A 450 19.02 2.03 -1.23
N ARG A 451 18.41 2.04 -0.04
CA ARG A 451 18.48 0.94 0.93
C ARG A 451 17.82 -0.35 0.44
N ALA A 452 16.88 -0.24 -0.51
CA ALA A 452 16.17 -1.38 -1.06
C ALA A 452 16.94 -2.08 -2.20
N VAL A 453 17.90 -1.41 -2.84
CA VAL A 453 18.60 -1.98 -4.00
C VAL A 453 19.31 -3.27 -3.62
N THR A 454 18.90 -4.37 -4.24
CA THR A 454 19.37 -5.72 -3.94
C THR A 454 20.23 -6.26 -5.09
N MET A 455 21.47 -6.65 -4.81
CA MET A 455 22.34 -7.30 -5.79
C MET A 455 22.32 -8.81 -5.61
N LEU A 456 21.92 -9.57 -6.63
CA LEU A 456 21.83 -11.04 -6.58
C LEU A 456 23.01 -11.73 -7.26
N LYS A 457 23.67 -11.05 -8.19
CA LYS A 457 24.76 -11.61 -8.98
C LYS A 457 25.73 -10.50 -9.38
N ASN A 458 27.03 -10.79 -9.35
CA ASN A 458 28.08 -9.90 -9.82
C ASN A 458 29.31 -10.70 -10.26
N ARG A 459 29.19 -11.41 -11.40
CA ARG A 459 30.27 -12.24 -11.97
C ARG A 459 31.44 -11.34 -12.38
N ASP A 460 32.63 -11.75 -12.07
CA ASP A 460 33.89 -11.06 -12.42
C ASP A 460 33.91 -9.59 -11.97
N ARG A 461 33.11 -9.21 -10.97
CA ARG A 461 32.99 -7.82 -10.47
C ARG A 461 32.64 -6.83 -11.59
N VAL A 462 31.62 -7.16 -12.40
CA VAL A 462 31.12 -6.27 -13.47
C VAL A 462 30.64 -4.95 -12.89
N LEU A 463 29.94 -5.00 -11.76
CA LEU A 463 29.51 -3.82 -11.02
C LEU A 463 30.56 -3.46 -9.94
N PRO A 464 30.73 -2.14 -9.66
CA PRO A 464 30.13 -0.98 -10.31
C PRO A 464 30.77 -0.62 -11.65
N LEU A 465 30.00 0.04 -12.52
CA LEU A 465 30.40 0.41 -13.90
C LEU A 465 31.24 1.71 -13.96
N LYS A 466 32.07 1.99 -12.96
CA LYS A 466 32.81 3.27 -12.82
C LYS A 466 33.76 3.60 -13.96
N ASN A 467 34.34 2.59 -14.61
CA ASN A 467 35.41 2.74 -15.58
C ASN A 467 34.97 2.28 -16.97
N ARG A 468 33.75 2.54 -17.35
CA ARG A 468 33.22 2.18 -18.67
C ARG A 468 33.25 3.39 -19.60
N GLU A 469 33.62 3.14 -20.86
CA GLU A 469 33.70 4.19 -21.87
C GLU A 469 32.34 4.41 -22.53
N LYS A 470 31.59 3.32 -22.79
CA LYS A 470 30.32 3.40 -23.51
C LYS A 470 29.31 2.36 -23.02
N ILE A 471 28.24 2.81 -22.42
CA ILE A 471 27.18 1.97 -21.84
C ILE A 471 25.91 2.10 -22.70
N LEU A 472 25.32 0.96 -23.07
CA LEU A 472 23.98 0.90 -23.71
C LEU A 472 22.96 0.49 -22.66
N ILE A 473 21.90 1.31 -22.46
CA ILE A 473 20.78 1.04 -21.55
C ILE A 473 19.53 0.79 -22.38
N ALA A 474 18.96 -0.41 -22.26
CA ALA A 474 17.67 -0.77 -22.86
C ALA A 474 16.59 -0.74 -21.76
N ALA A 475 15.72 0.25 -21.83
CA ALA A 475 14.59 0.48 -20.90
C ALA A 475 13.27 -0.02 -21.51
N ALA A 476 12.26 -0.30 -20.70
CA ALA A 476 10.96 -0.76 -21.18
C ALA A 476 10.18 0.37 -21.89
N ASP A 477 10.28 1.60 -21.37
CA ASP A 477 9.58 2.79 -21.87
C ASP A 477 10.39 4.07 -21.70
N SER A 478 9.84 5.20 -22.18
CA SER A 478 10.51 6.51 -22.14
C SER A 478 10.69 7.05 -20.71
N SER A 479 9.78 6.77 -19.79
CA SER A 479 9.89 7.23 -18.40
C SER A 479 11.06 6.55 -17.67
N GLN A 480 11.34 5.30 -18.00
CA GLN A 480 12.51 4.57 -17.52
C GLN A 480 13.81 5.07 -18.17
N VAL A 481 13.77 5.53 -19.44
CA VAL A 481 14.90 6.24 -20.07
C VAL A 481 15.21 7.53 -19.31
N ASN A 482 14.20 8.31 -18.92
CA ASN A 482 14.39 9.51 -18.09
C ASN A 482 15.09 9.18 -16.77
N SER A 483 14.68 8.09 -16.10
CA SER A 483 15.34 7.60 -14.89
C SER A 483 16.81 7.27 -15.11
N ALA A 484 17.15 6.65 -16.26
CA ALA A 484 18.53 6.32 -16.59
C ALA A 484 19.38 7.57 -16.85
N VAL A 485 18.84 8.56 -17.54
CA VAL A 485 19.51 9.84 -17.80
C VAL A 485 19.71 10.59 -16.48
N TYR A 486 18.68 10.67 -15.61
CA TYR A 486 18.80 11.30 -14.28
C TYR A 486 19.89 10.67 -13.44
N ALA A 487 19.91 9.32 -13.32
CA ALA A 487 20.92 8.62 -12.54
C ALA A 487 22.35 8.86 -13.09
N ALA A 488 22.50 8.90 -14.41
CA ALA A 488 23.80 9.19 -15.03
C ALA A 488 24.26 10.64 -14.81
N LEU A 489 23.35 11.60 -14.91
CA LEU A 489 23.65 13.02 -14.62
C LEU A 489 24.07 13.20 -13.18
N LYS A 490 23.30 12.62 -12.24
CA LYS A 490 23.62 12.66 -10.80
C LYS A 490 24.97 12.03 -10.51
N ALA A 491 25.25 10.87 -11.07
CA ALA A 491 26.54 10.19 -10.89
C ALA A 491 27.73 10.99 -11.47
N ARG A 492 27.52 11.75 -12.55
CA ARG A 492 28.56 12.64 -13.11
C ARG A 492 28.78 13.87 -12.24
N GLU A 493 27.73 14.51 -11.76
CA GLU A 493 27.84 15.68 -10.88
C GLU A 493 28.63 15.35 -9.61
N GLU A 494 28.43 14.15 -9.08
CA GLU A 494 29.11 13.67 -7.87
C GLU A 494 30.51 13.05 -8.18
N GLY A 495 30.95 13.09 -9.43
CA GLY A 495 32.26 12.58 -9.85
C GLY A 495 32.42 11.04 -9.80
N ILE A 496 31.32 10.32 -9.74
CA ILE A 496 31.26 8.86 -9.69
C ILE A 496 31.41 8.27 -11.09
N LEU A 497 30.69 8.82 -12.06
CA LEU A 497 30.77 8.45 -13.46
C LEU A 497 31.59 9.51 -14.22
N PRO A 498 32.66 9.09 -14.99
CA PRO A 498 33.42 10.04 -15.79
C PRO A 498 32.55 10.84 -16.77
N ALA A 499 32.86 12.12 -16.95
CA ALA A 499 32.08 12.99 -17.86
C ALA A 499 32.12 12.51 -19.32
N GLU A 500 33.22 11.86 -19.74
CA GLU A 500 33.43 11.28 -21.06
C GLU A 500 32.70 9.96 -21.30
N THR A 501 32.18 9.30 -20.27
CA THR A 501 31.40 8.05 -20.44
C THR A 501 30.18 8.31 -21.31
N GLU A 502 30.10 7.64 -22.44
CA GLU A 502 28.96 7.75 -23.38
C GLU A 502 27.82 6.84 -22.91
N ILE A 503 26.65 7.42 -22.64
CA ILE A 503 25.41 6.69 -22.30
C ILE A 503 24.49 6.70 -23.51
N LEU A 504 24.19 5.53 -24.04
CA LEU A 504 23.18 5.32 -25.09
C LEU A 504 21.93 4.72 -24.46
N THR A 505 20.77 5.22 -24.84
CA THR A 505 19.49 4.68 -24.37
C THR A 505 18.64 4.16 -25.52
N ARG A 506 17.79 3.16 -25.24
CA ARG A 506 16.80 2.59 -26.16
C ARG A 506 15.54 2.21 -25.41
N VAL A 507 14.40 2.31 -26.10
CA VAL A 507 13.10 1.82 -25.60
C VAL A 507 12.84 0.44 -26.19
N SER A 508 12.85 -0.60 -25.36
CA SER A 508 12.72 -2.00 -25.81
C SER A 508 11.31 -2.35 -26.29
N SER A 509 10.26 -1.67 -25.81
CA SER A 509 8.88 -1.86 -26.29
C SER A 509 8.66 -1.38 -27.72
N GLU A 510 9.54 -0.52 -28.25
CA GLU A 510 9.47 0.05 -29.62
C GLU A 510 10.30 -0.76 -30.63
N MET A 511 10.89 -1.89 -30.21
CA MET A 511 11.84 -2.66 -31.01
C MET A 511 11.38 -4.08 -31.23
N THR A 512 11.83 -4.65 -32.36
CA THR A 512 11.83 -6.10 -32.54
C THR A 512 13.05 -6.75 -31.84
N PRO A 513 13.03 -8.04 -31.53
CA PRO A 513 14.20 -8.75 -30.99
C PRO A 513 15.44 -8.65 -31.89
N GLU A 514 15.26 -8.63 -33.21
CA GLU A 514 16.36 -8.45 -34.15
C GLU A 514 17.01 -7.06 -34.03
N GLU A 515 16.20 -6.00 -33.90
CA GLU A 515 16.68 -4.63 -33.69
C GLU A 515 17.35 -4.47 -32.34
N ALA A 516 16.78 -5.07 -31.27
CA ALA A 516 17.36 -5.05 -29.96
C ALA A 516 18.76 -5.68 -29.92
N GLY A 517 19.00 -6.76 -30.70
CA GLY A 517 20.29 -7.41 -30.81
C GLY A 517 21.38 -6.60 -31.58
N LYS A 518 21.04 -5.47 -32.22
CA LYS A 518 22.00 -4.62 -32.94
C LYS A 518 22.73 -3.67 -31.98
N ILE A 519 23.83 -4.14 -31.36
CA ILE A 519 24.65 -3.33 -30.44
C ILE A 519 25.60 -2.41 -31.22
N PRO A 520 25.61 -1.08 -30.93
CA PRO A 520 26.51 -0.11 -31.54
C PRO A 520 27.98 -0.44 -31.33
N LYS A 521 28.84 0.03 -32.23
CA LYS A 521 30.30 -0.17 -32.10
C LYS A 521 30.83 0.58 -30.89
N GLY A 522 31.73 -0.06 -30.14
CA GLY A 522 32.41 0.52 -28.98
C GLY A 522 31.65 0.41 -27.68
N VAL A 523 30.43 -0.13 -27.67
CA VAL A 523 29.73 -0.46 -26.42
C VAL A 523 30.52 -1.54 -25.67
N ASP A 524 30.83 -1.28 -24.41
CA ASP A 524 31.59 -2.19 -23.54
C ASP A 524 30.70 -2.81 -22.43
N SER A 525 29.54 -2.22 -22.17
CA SER A 525 28.57 -2.71 -21.21
C SER A 525 27.13 -2.46 -21.64
N VAL A 526 26.25 -3.41 -21.33
CA VAL A 526 24.81 -3.34 -21.62
C VAL A 526 24.05 -3.46 -20.29
N ILE A 527 23.14 -2.52 -20.04
CA ILE A 527 22.14 -2.62 -18.99
C ILE A 527 20.79 -2.92 -19.65
N GLY A 528 20.15 -4.03 -19.29
CA GLY A 528 18.77 -4.34 -19.65
C GLY A 528 17.87 -4.12 -18.44
N ILE A 529 16.84 -3.28 -18.60
CA ILE A 529 15.83 -3.04 -17.57
C ILE A 529 14.62 -3.91 -17.89
N SER A 530 14.36 -4.89 -17.03
CA SER A 530 13.18 -5.77 -17.12
C SER A 530 12.04 -5.20 -16.29
N ALA A 531 10.83 -5.15 -16.85
CA ALA A 531 9.63 -4.59 -16.22
C ALA A 531 8.48 -5.63 -16.19
N VAL A 532 8.73 -6.80 -15.63
CA VAL A 532 7.78 -7.92 -15.62
C VAL A 532 6.84 -7.84 -14.42
N ASN A 533 5.53 -7.84 -14.69
CA ASN A 533 4.45 -7.76 -13.71
C ASN A 533 3.61 -9.04 -13.63
N SER A 534 3.85 -10.00 -14.50
CA SER A 534 3.06 -11.24 -14.56
C SER A 534 3.92 -12.42 -15.01
N LEU A 535 3.54 -13.62 -14.63
CA LEU A 535 4.21 -14.85 -15.07
C LEU A 535 4.16 -15.01 -16.60
N SER A 536 3.08 -14.59 -17.26
CA SER A 536 2.97 -14.67 -18.71
C SER A 536 3.99 -13.81 -19.43
N ALA A 537 4.38 -12.68 -18.88
CA ALA A 537 5.39 -11.77 -19.45
C ALA A 537 6.82 -12.37 -19.40
N LEU A 538 7.05 -13.43 -18.64
CA LEU A 538 8.31 -14.20 -18.67
C LEU A 538 8.44 -15.08 -19.92
N ASN A 539 7.34 -15.32 -20.64
CA ASN A 539 7.33 -16.13 -21.84
C ASN A 539 7.55 -15.24 -23.08
N PRO A 540 8.75 -15.30 -23.73
CA PRO A 540 9.07 -14.46 -24.89
C PRO A 540 8.20 -14.72 -26.13
N SER A 541 7.40 -15.79 -26.14
CA SER A 541 6.46 -16.14 -27.22
C SER A 541 5.07 -15.53 -27.02
N LYS A 542 4.81 -14.87 -25.90
CA LYS A 542 3.55 -14.19 -25.61
C LYS A 542 3.64 -12.70 -25.96
N THR A 543 2.50 -12.07 -26.21
CA THR A 543 2.44 -10.65 -26.56
C THR A 543 2.99 -9.77 -25.45
N ASP A 544 2.64 -10.05 -24.22
CA ASP A 544 3.15 -9.37 -23.02
C ASP A 544 4.61 -9.72 -22.68
N GLY A 545 5.16 -10.79 -23.27
CA GLY A 545 6.56 -11.21 -23.18
C GLY A 545 7.51 -10.55 -24.22
N ALA A 546 7.04 -9.62 -25.03
CA ALA A 546 7.85 -8.96 -26.06
C ALA A 546 9.11 -8.28 -25.48
N GLY A 547 8.99 -7.60 -24.34
CA GLY A 547 10.13 -6.99 -23.65
C GLY A 547 11.17 -8.03 -23.21
N THR A 548 10.72 -9.17 -22.66
CA THR A 548 11.59 -10.30 -22.33
C THR A 548 12.31 -10.84 -23.58
N ALA A 549 11.61 -10.97 -24.71
CA ALA A 549 12.21 -11.41 -25.97
C ALA A 549 13.31 -10.45 -26.47
N CYS A 550 13.06 -9.13 -26.42
CA CYS A 550 14.02 -8.10 -26.80
C CYS A 550 15.28 -8.12 -25.91
N LEU A 551 15.11 -8.21 -24.59
CA LEU A 551 16.23 -8.27 -23.64
C LEU A 551 17.05 -9.56 -23.81
N LYS A 552 16.43 -10.70 -24.07
CA LYS A 552 17.13 -11.96 -24.36
C LYS A 552 17.96 -11.84 -25.65
N ALA A 553 17.41 -11.26 -26.70
CA ALA A 553 18.13 -11.04 -27.94
C ALA A 553 19.32 -10.09 -27.75
N LEU A 554 19.14 -9.02 -26.95
CA LEU A 554 20.20 -8.07 -26.61
C LEU A 554 21.33 -8.74 -25.80
N PHE A 555 21.00 -9.50 -24.78
CA PHE A 555 22.00 -10.18 -23.93
C PHE A 555 22.75 -11.27 -24.69
N LYS A 556 22.05 -12.02 -25.55
CA LYS A 556 22.71 -12.98 -26.45
C LYS A 556 23.70 -12.30 -27.40
N ALA A 557 23.31 -11.18 -28.02
CA ALA A 557 24.19 -10.42 -28.89
C ALA A 557 25.38 -9.79 -28.14
N ALA A 558 25.21 -9.42 -26.88
CA ALA A 558 26.28 -8.94 -25.99
C ALA A 558 27.26 -10.08 -25.67
N GLU A 559 26.77 -11.25 -25.27
CA GLU A 559 27.57 -12.45 -25.02
C GLU A 559 28.41 -12.84 -26.22
N ASP A 560 27.83 -12.89 -27.43
CA ASP A 560 28.51 -13.22 -28.69
C ASP A 560 29.67 -12.24 -29.02
N LYS A 561 29.64 -11.03 -28.46
CA LYS A 561 30.65 -9.99 -28.64
C LYS A 561 31.59 -9.82 -27.43
N GLY A 562 31.40 -10.59 -26.35
CA GLY A 562 32.14 -10.48 -25.11
C GLY A 562 31.86 -9.18 -24.34
N ILE A 563 30.70 -8.56 -24.56
CA ILE A 563 30.25 -7.35 -23.86
C ILE A 563 29.58 -7.75 -22.54
N ARG A 564 29.89 -7.03 -21.47
CA ARG A 564 29.32 -7.30 -20.14
C ARG A 564 27.84 -6.91 -20.05
N THR A 565 27.06 -7.73 -19.33
CA THR A 565 25.61 -7.56 -19.21
C THR A 565 25.18 -7.36 -17.77
N VAL A 566 24.32 -6.37 -17.55
CA VAL A 566 23.68 -6.08 -16.25
C VAL A 566 22.17 -6.15 -16.45
N LEU A 567 21.48 -6.97 -15.68
CA LEU A 567 20.03 -6.96 -15.58
C LEU A 567 19.61 -6.08 -14.38
N ILE A 568 18.69 -5.15 -14.62
CA ILE A 568 17.93 -4.49 -13.56
C ILE A 568 16.49 -5.04 -13.61
N SER A 569 16.13 -5.86 -12.62
CA SER A 569 14.76 -6.28 -12.37
C SER A 569 14.02 -5.13 -11.70
N SER A 570 13.18 -4.44 -12.47
CA SER A 570 12.58 -3.20 -11.98
C SER A 570 11.21 -3.40 -11.31
N GLN A 571 10.57 -4.54 -11.49
CA GLN A 571 9.26 -4.86 -10.93
C GLN A 571 9.35 -6.10 -10.01
N LEU A 572 8.54 -7.13 -10.30
CA LEU A 572 8.61 -8.39 -9.57
C LEU A 572 9.95 -9.08 -9.81
N PRO A 573 10.70 -9.47 -8.76
CA PRO A 573 12.07 -10.00 -8.91
C PRO A 573 12.12 -11.39 -9.54
N TYR A 574 10.98 -12.00 -9.84
CA TYR A 574 10.88 -13.33 -10.44
C TYR A 574 11.39 -13.39 -11.88
N ASP A 575 11.50 -12.25 -12.57
CA ASP A 575 12.05 -12.15 -13.92
C ASP A 575 13.55 -12.49 -13.98
N VAL A 576 14.27 -12.37 -12.88
CA VAL A 576 15.68 -12.79 -12.76
C VAL A 576 15.87 -14.26 -13.21
N ALA A 577 14.90 -15.13 -12.93
CA ALA A 577 14.92 -16.52 -13.35
C ALA A 577 14.91 -16.72 -14.89
N ALA A 578 14.46 -15.72 -15.65
CA ALA A 578 14.44 -15.75 -17.12
C ALA A 578 15.78 -15.35 -17.75
N PHE A 579 16.72 -14.76 -17.00
CA PHE A 579 17.99 -14.23 -17.52
C PHE A 579 19.23 -14.81 -16.84
N PRO A 580 19.43 -16.14 -16.85
CA PRO A 580 20.59 -16.78 -16.22
C PRO A 580 21.93 -16.36 -16.83
N GLU A 581 21.92 -15.86 -18.09
CA GLU A 581 23.09 -15.37 -18.81
C GLU A 581 23.62 -14.03 -18.30
N ALA A 582 22.80 -13.17 -17.66
CA ALA A 582 23.25 -11.87 -17.16
C ALA A 582 24.48 -12.00 -16.23
N ASP A 583 25.52 -11.15 -16.45
CA ASP A 583 26.73 -11.18 -15.61
C ASP A 583 26.50 -10.57 -14.22
N ALA A 584 25.68 -9.52 -14.15
CA ALA A 584 25.26 -8.93 -12.89
C ALA A 584 23.73 -8.70 -12.86
N VAL A 585 23.15 -8.71 -11.66
CA VAL A 585 21.70 -8.58 -11.43
C VAL A 585 21.46 -7.68 -10.24
N LEU A 586 20.66 -6.63 -10.47
CA LEU A 586 20.07 -5.78 -9.43
C LEU A 586 18.56 -5.87 -9.46
N CYS A 587 17.91 -5.79 -8.28
CA CYS A 587 16.46 -5.69 -8.12
C CYS A 587 16.12 -4.38 -7.40
N CYS A 588 15.03 -3.69 -7.82
CA CYS A 588 14.59 -2.43 -7.19
C CYS A 588 13.09 -2.34 -6.88
N TYR A 589 12.28 -3.35 -7.22
CA TYR A 589 10.91 -3.60 -6.74
C TYR A 589 9.86 -2.53 -7.11
N ASN A 590 10.19 -1.53 -7.93
CA ASN A 590 9.24 -0.59 -8.51
C ASN A 590 9.86 0.03 -9.76
N GLY A 591 9.30 -0.31 -10.91
CA GLY A 591 9.79 0.15 -12.22
C GLY A 591 9.13 1.43 -12.70
N ARG A 592 8.40 2.16 -11.85
CA ARG A 592 7.88 3.49 -12.18
C ARG A 592 9.07 4.38 -12.55
N GLY A 593 8.99 5.01 -13.71
CA GLY A 593 10.02 5.90 -14.20
C GLY A 593 9.80 7.35 -13.76
N MET A 594 10.37 8.28 -14.51
CA MET A 594 10.22 9.72 -14.32
C MET A 594 9.51 10.33 -15.53
N ASP A 595 8.49 11.17 -15.33
CA ASP A 595 7.79 11.88 -16.42
C ASP A 595 8.71 12.89 -17.10
N GLU A 596 9.55 13.56 -16.32
CA GLU A 596 10.61 14.44 -16.79
C GLU A 596 11.90 14.15 -16.01
N ILE A 597 13.02 14.65 -16.52
CA ILE A 597 14.31 14.57 -15.84
C ILE A 597 14.38 15.78 -14.90
N PRO A 598 14.41 15.58 -13.56
CA PRO A 598 14.57 16.67 -12.62
C PRO A 598 15.90 17.40 -12.82
N GLU A 599 15.93 18.71 -12.57
CA GLU A 599 17.19 19.47 -12.46
C GLU A 599 18.01 18.99 -11.26
N ILE A 600 19.27 18.72 -11.49
CA ILE A 600 20.18 18.28 -10.42
C ILE A 600 20.81 19.54 -9.78
N PRO A 601 20.87 19.61 -8.44
CA PRO A 601 20.52 18.59 -7.41
C PRO A 601 19.05 18.60 -6.98
N GLU A 602 18.17 19.35 -7.60
CA GLU A 602 16.83 19.63 -7.10
C GLU A 602 15.77 18.71 -7.73
N PHE A 603 14.95 18.10 -6.86
CA PHE A 603 13.63 17.63 -7.29
C PHE A 603 12.72 18.87 -7.42
N PRO A 604 11.84 18.93 -8.42
CA PRO A 604 10.94 20.06 -8.56
C PRO A 604 10.04 20.18 -7.32
N GLU A 605 9.91 21.38 -6.80
CA GLU A 605 8.90 21.69 -5.81
C GLU A 605 7.53 21.55 -6.47
N SER A 606 6.68 20.70 -5.94
CA SER A 606 5.30 20.44 -6.32
C SER A 606 4.95 20.53 -7.82
N GLY A 607 4.41 19.49 -8.39
CA GLY A 607 3.99 19.45 -9.80
C GLY A 607 2.99 18.31 -10.03
N THR A 608 2.50 18.17 -11.27
CA THR A 608 1.61 17.09 -11.69
C THR A 608 2.38 15.85 -12.19
N LYS A 609 3.68 15.74 -11.88
CA LYS A 609 4.61 14.78 -12.50
C LYS A 609 5.04 13.71 -11.52
N GLU A 610 5.13 12.48 -12.02
CA GLU A 610 5.56 11.32 -11.26
C GLU A 610 7.08 11.15 -11.32
N TYR A 611 7.70 10.86 -10.17
CA TYR A 611 9.12 10.57 -10.03
C TYR A 611 9.33 9.28 -9.23
N GLY A 612 9.39 8.13 -9.91
CA GLY A 612 9.68 6.84 -9.26
C GLY A 612 11.13 6.78 -8.76
N PRO A 613 11.38 6.61 -7.46
CA PRO A 613 12.73 6.69 -6.89
C PRO A 613 13.57 5.43 -7.10
N ASN A 614 12.95 4.26 -7.22
CA ASN A 614 13.64 2.95 -7.13
C ASN A 614 14.54 2.67 -8.34
N LEU A 615 14.05 2.92 -9.56
CA LEU A 615 14.83 2.62 -10.76
C LEU A 615 16.06 3.51 -10.89
N PRO A 616 15.97 4.85 -10.74
CA PRO A 616 17.16 5.68 -10.76
C PRO A 616 18.13 5.36 -9.60
N ALA A 617 17.65 4.94 -8.43
CA ALA A 617 18.49 4.49 -7.32
C ALA A 617 19.28 3.21 -7.70
N ALA A 618 18.65 2.24 -8.37
CA ALA A 618 19.34 1.04 -8.85
C ALA A 618 20.39 1.36 -9.92
N LEU A 619 20.09 2.26 -10.86
CA LEU A 619 21.03 2.70 -11.89
C LEU A 619 22.19 3.49 -11.28
N TYR A 620 21.92 4.40 -10.34
CA TYR A 620 22.95 5.12 -9.61
C TYR A 620 23.87 4.17 -8.82
N THR A 621 23.29 3.14 -8.20
CA THR A 621 24.05 2.05 -7.55
C THR A 621 24.89 1.28 -8.57
N ALA A 622 24.32 0.95 -9.76
CA ALA A 622 25.08 0.26 -10.83
C ALA A 622 26.30 1.08 -11.28
N PHE A 623 26.21 2.40 -11.30
CA PHE A 623 27.35 3.29 -11.59
C PHE A 623 28.34 3.39 -10.42
N GLY A 624 27.97 2.97 -9.22
CA GLY A 624 28.79 2.98 -8.02
C GLY A 624 28.58 4.17 -7.09
N GLY A 625 27.46 4.86 -7.23
CA GLY A 625 27.07 5.96 -6.35
C GLY A 625 26.60 5.52 -4.98
N SER A 626 26.19 4.27 -4.84
CA SER A 626 25.85 3.64 -3.57
C SER A 626 26.31 2.18 -3.57
N THR A 627 26.41 1.60 -2.39
CA THR A 627 26.61 0.15 -2.21
C THR A 627 25.23 -0.52 -2.08
N PRO A 628 24.96 -1.64 -2.78
CA PRO A 628 23.71 -2.35 -2.60
C PRO A 628 23.63 -2.96 -1.21
N GLU A 629 22.57 -2.63 -0.46
CA GLU A 629 22.35 -3.08 0.94
C GLU A 629 21.15 -4.00 1.07
N GLY A 630 20.20 -3.91 0.13
CA GLY A 630 18.96 -4.65 0.15
C GLY A 630 19.14 -6.15 0.14
N LYS A 631 18.19 -6.86 0.75
CA LYS A 631 18.08 -8.32 0.76
C LYS A 631 16.79 -8.74 0.08
N LEU A 632 16.85 -9.85 -0.66
CA LEU A 632 15.69 -10.35 -1.37
C LEU A 632 14.50 -10.62 -0.39
N PRO A 633 13.36 -9.98 -0.57
CA PRO A 633 12.24 -10.13 0.36
C PRO A 633 11.38 -11.36 0.11
N VAL A 634 11.63 -12.08 -1.01
CA VAL A 634 10.87 -13.25 -1.45
C VAL A 634 11.82 -14.30 -2.01
N ASN A 635 11.42 -15.58 -1.96
CA ASN A 635 12.13 -16.63 -2.68
C ASN A 635 11.87 -16.52 -4.19
N ILE A 636 12.92 -16.65 -5.02
CA ILE A 636 12.77 -16.72 -6.48
C ILE A 636 12.86 -18.17 -6.91
N PRO A 637 11.76 -18.78 -7.40
CA PRO A 637 11.78 -20.15 -7.90
C PRO A 637 12.50 -20.29 -9.25
N VAL A 638 12.92 -21.49 -9.57
CA VAL A 638 13.46 -21.84 -10.90
C VAL A 638 12.35 -21.72 -11.94
N LEU A 639 12.62 -21.01 -13.03
CA LEU A 639 11.71 -20.95 -14.19
C LEU A 639 11.90 -22.19 -15.07
N LEU A 640 10.85 -22.98 -15.23
CA LEU A 640 10.84 -24.17 -16.06
C LEU A 640 10.73 -23.83 -17.56
N LYS A 641 11.04 -24.80 -18.43
CA LYS A 641 10.98 -24.63 -19.90
C LYS A 641 9.59 -24.27 -20.45
N ASN A 642 8.53 -24.63 -19.73
CA ASN A 642 7.14 -24.28 -20.06
C ASN A 642 6.74 -22.88 -19.54
N HIS A 643 7.68 -22.11 -19.00
CA HIS A 643 7.51 -20.79 -18.40
C HIS A 643 6.57 -20.78 -17.18
N THR A 644 6.56 -21.86 -16.39
CA THR A 644 5.97 -21.92 -15.04
C THR A 644 7.09 -22.00 -14.01
N PHE A 645 6.80 -21.66 -12.76
CA PHE A 645 7.72 -21.85 -11.67
C PHE A 645 7.76 -23.31 -11.22
N GLY A 646 8.97 -23.81 -10.90
CA GLY A 646 9.18 -25.11 -10.27
C GLY A 646 9.32 -24.99 -8.77
N ASP A 647 9.42 -26.15 -8.09
CA ASP A 647 9.53 -26.22 -6.63
C ASP A 647 10.93 -25.86 -6.10
N GLN A 648 11.94 -25.87 -6.97
CA GLN A 648 13.32 -25.52 -6.58
C GLN A 648 13.47 -24.00 -6.50
N ILE A 649 14.17 -23.54 -5.48
CA ILE A 649 14.51 -22.12 -5.30
C ILE A 649 15.83 -21.81 -6.01
N LEU A 650 15.81 -20.79 -6.88
CA LEU A 650 16.96 -20.28 -7.60
C LEU A 650 17.75 -19.27 -6.73
N PHE A 651 17.04 -18.37 -6.06
CA PHE A 651 17.57 -17.42 -5.10
C PHE A 651 16.71 -17.42 -3.84
N GLU A 652 17.34 -17.64 -2.70
CA GLU A 652 16.63 -17.67 -1.41
C GLU A 652 16.34 -16.25 -0.90
N ARG A 653 15.22 -16.08 -0.22
CA ARG A 653 14.92 -14.88 0.57
C ARG A 653 16.10 -14.57 1.52
N GLY A 654 16.38 -13.29 1.75
CA GLY A 654 17.49 -12.82 2.55
C GLY A 654 18.83 -12.74 1.79
N MET A 655 18.88 -13.25 0.57
CA MET A 655 20.08 -13.13 -0.27
C MET A 655 20.27 -11.69 -0.73
N GLY A 656 21.53 -11.23 -0.74
CA GLY A 656 21.96 -9.92 -1.26
C GLY A 656 23.45 -9.77 -1.11
N LEU A 657 24.11 -9.38 -2.21
CA LEU A 657 25.56 -9.16 -2.30
C LEU A 657 25.88 -7.67 -2.10
N SER A 658 27.14 -7.39 -1.76
CA SER A 658 27.73 -6.06 -1.69
C SER A 658 28.87 -5.92 -2.71
N TYR A 659 29.47 -4.73 -2.85
CA TYR A 659 30.62 -4.49 -3.75
C TYR A 659 31.97 -4.95 -3.18
N ASP A 660 32.03 -5.52 -2.01
CA ASP A 660 33.25 -5.97 -1.34
C ASP A 660 33.96 -7.13 -2.04
#